data_0d4abf4e8d3ed1314febd8b9186c882a
#
_entry.id   0d4abf4e8d3ed1314febd8b9186c882a
#
_cell.length_a   1.000
_cell.length_b   1.000
_cell.length_c   1.000
_cell.angle_alpha   90.00
_cell.angle_beta   90.00
_cell.angle_gamma   90.00
#
_symmetry.space_group_name_H-M   'P 1'
#
loop_
_entity.id
_entity.type
_entity.pdbx_description
1 polymer ?
#
loop_
_entity_poly.entity_id
_entity_poly.type
_entity_poly.pdbx_seq_one_letter_code
_entity_poly.pdbx_strand_id
1 'polypeptide(L)'
;MNMRLLVTFIFLGMFMFAIDSYALNNNVPHDPALKKITISDPGQKLVLQLDYSDGCKITQLKVKGKNVLSESGVYTGFRTRGGSFTSCSGQDGIKVEESGNKILIKNIIYGDHSISVNESWSFDLNGDKIIWNINRKYSNLAKLEEMAFPQWNFADLAVWKGGILDNGGMVWCKYLRDVNDTYGVHTGGVTFWNPDTGNALCIKAKSDGRQLAAKYSQSDKKEFVCTHFVTDEELEPRYNLNRFVHQRADVFTPFNVRKGDVNMTLEMEYVDYAVAYSRGNLPGIDAEAVRELMNTTGRYGVVDNTIVGANGWTTNWKCLHEPFFAQIGMALNDGNYVKNMSATLDSERDYAITADGRVLSRWHNADEDQMPGTFNYKTGYYEARWGYTIDSQTGHVINTAEQFDLCGDIEWLKSHKAGCEKALDWLIRRDSNGNGIFEMMNNSIKEEKASDWLDIVWASFENAFVNAQMYEALNLWAGCERVLGDKAKADYYTAVAQKLKDNFNKSIHEGGFWSPEKKQYVYWRDKDGSVHGDNLVTPVNFAVIAFGLCDDKRRIAQVLEQIEKRTVAENLFHWPLCFDSFKREEVSAGNWPFPTYENGDIFPTWGYLGVRAYVGYDKHIALKYIRNILAQYKKDGLSSQRYSRKTQEGQGSDILAGICTSVTALYRDIYGIRPKWNRMGLEPNLSEILNGTEFNYTLRDTDYRIRLSVDDYEMQTDRFSVKSRDAFGASFREGGLVVYPHNEEKTVLKVFGESSSPVGVTLKQCSGNDISWEMNTADNYRFIIEGLNPALKYKLAIQGKTTPVEVGVDGKASFTYPCKGTVRVRLYGK
;
A
#
# COMPACT_ATOMS: atom_id res chain seq x y z
N MET A 1 41.98 -16.15 57.30
CA MET A 1 42.35 -15.72 55.95
C MET A 1 41.05 -15.53 55.16
N ASN A 2 40.80 -14.40 54.65
CA ASN A 2 39.76 -14.10 53.62
C ASN A 2 38.53 -13.25 53.98
N MET A 3 38.57 -12.47 55.01
CA MET A 3 37.54 -11.42 55.13
C MET A 3 38.03 -10.04 54.63
N ARG A 4 39.36 -9.84 54.47
CA ARG A 4 39.92 -8.59 53.91
C ARG A 4 39.95 -8.54 52.40
N LEU A 5 39.90 -9.70 51.71
CA LEU A 5 39.83 -9.74 50.23
C LEU A 5 38.43 -9.49 49.69
N LEU A 6 37.38 -9.86 50.41
CA LEU A 6 35.99 -9.68 50.00
C LEU A 6 35.55 -8.20 50.05
N VAL A 7 36.08 -7.44 51.00
CA VAL A 7 35.77 -6.00 51.16
C VAL A 7 36.48 -5.18 50.05
N THR A 8 37.68 -5.62 49.60
CA THR A 8 38.41 -4.92 48.55
C THR A 8 37.78 -5.15 47.17
N PHE A 9 37.18 -6.32 46.91
CA PHE A 9 36.43 -6.57 45.66
C PHE A 9 35.09 -5.86 45.61
N ILE A 10 34.38 -5.69 46.75
CA ILE A 10 33.11 -4.94 46.80
C ILE A 10 33.38 -3.44 46.63
N PHE A 11 34.48 -2.88 47.16
CA PHE A 11 34.83 -1.48 46.92
C PHE A 11 35.37 -1.21 45.52
N LEU A 12 36.10 -2.16 44.88
CA LEU A 12 36.50 -2.01 43.47
C LEU A 12 35.30 -2.17 42.52
N GLY A 13 34.38 -3.06 42.81
CA GLY A 13 33.11 -3.19 42.04
C GLY A 13 32.20 -1.97 42.17
N MET A 14 32.09 -1.36 43.32
CA MET A 14 31.32 -0.12 43.48
C MET A 14 32.03 1.10 42.87
N PHE A 15 33.38 1.15 42.82
CA PHE A 15 34.09 2.22 42.13
C PHE A 15 34.07 2.09 40.60
N MET A 16 34.04 0.87 40.07
CA MET A 16 33.79 0.69 38.60
C MET A 16 32.35 1.04 38.17
N PHE A 17 31.35 0.70 39.00
CA PHE A 17 29.98 1.11 38.71
C PHE A 17 29.72 2.62 38.91
N ALA A 18 30.49 3.30 39.76
CA ALA A 18 30.39 4.75 39.90
C ALA A 18 31.14 5.54 38.83
N ILE A 19 32.13 4.94 38.16
CA ILE A 19 32.83 5.58 37.03
C ILE A 19 32.02 5.48 35.73
N ASP A 20 31.30 4.36 35.52
CA ASP A 20 30.42 4.23 34.38
C ASP A 20 29.16 5.12 34.47
N SER A 21 28.70 5.45 35.68
CA SER A 21 27.55 6.36 35.82
C SER A 21 27.89 7.85 35.69
N TYR A 22 29.20 8.23 35.74
CA TYR A 22 29.62 9.62 35.51
C TYR A 22 30.04 9.91 34.07
N ALA A 23 30.27 8.87 33.22
CA ALA A 23 30.64 9.04 31.81
C ALA A 23 29.43 9.13 30.87
N LEU A 24 28.21 8.96 31.35
CA LEU A 24 26.97 8.87 30.54
C LEU A 24 26.21 10.19 30.40
N ASN A 25 26.76 11.34 30.79
CA ASN A 25 25.94 12.55 30.94
C ASN A 25 26.39 13.78 30.12
N ASN A 26 26.98 13.63 28.94
CA ASN A 26 27.25 14.78 28.07
C ASN A 26 26.88 14.52 26.61
N ASN A 27 25.61 14.19 26.36
CA ASN A 27 25.07 14.12 25.00
C ASN A 27 24.75 15.51 24.41
N VAL A 28 25.04 16.60 25.15
CA VAL A 28 24.79 17.98 24.76
C VAL A 28 25.96 18.87 25.13
N PRO A 29 27.18 18.66 24.61
CA PRO A 29 28.29 19.54 24.86
C PRO A 29 28.10 20.92 24.22
N HIS A 30 28.25 21.98 25.02
CA HIS A 30 28.18 23.37 24.61
C HIS A 30 29.55 24.03 24.72
N ASP A 31 30.00 24.68 23.67
CA ASP A 31 31.21 25.51 23.66
C ASP A 31 30.83 26.99 23.50
N PRO A 32 30.74 27.75 24.62
CA PRO A 32 30.34 29.15 24.61
C PRO A 32 31.36 30.03 23.89
N ALA A 33 32.66 29.64 23.86
CA ALA A 33 33.72 30.44 23.23
C ALA A 33 33.62 30.36 21.68
N LEU A 34 33.31 29.20 21.16
CA LEU A 34 33.05 28.98 19.73
C LEU A 34 31.60 29.22 19.35
N LYS A 35 30.71 29.47 20.33
CA LYS A 35 29.28 29.59 20.14
C LYS A 35 28.65 28.38 19.39
N LYS A 36 29.07 27.16 19.78
CA LYS A 36 28.64 25.90 19.17
C LYS A 36 28.04 24.96 20.20
N ILE A 37 27.02 24.24 19.76
CA ILE A 37 26.35 23.23 20.53
C ILE A 37 26.35 21.93 19.73
N THR A 38 26.72 20.83 20.36
CA THR A 38 26.56 19.51 19.77
C THR A 38 25.48 18.75 20.54
N ILE A 39 24.59 18.12 19.83
CA ILE A 39 23.47 17.34 20.40
C ILE A 39 23.52 15.96 19.76
N SER A 40 23.54 14.90 20.54
CA SER A 40 23.55 13.52 20.04
C SER A 40 22.59 12.63 20.80
N ASP A 41 22.01 11.66 20.08
CA ASP A 41 21.37 10.54 20.75
C ASP A 41 22.40 9.71 21.55
N PRO A 42 21.98 8.93 22.57
CA PRO A 42 22.89 8.14 23.39
C PRO A 42 23.78 7.18 22.58
N GLY A 43 23.29 6.68 21.45
CA GLY A 43 24.02 5.79 20.57
C GLY A 43 24.92 6.50 19.54
N GLN A 44 24.93 7.84 19.52
CA GLN A 44 25.64 8.67 18.54
C GLN A 44 25.30 8.32 17.06
N LYS A 45 24.11 7.77 16.85
CA LYS A 45 23.59 7.47 15.50
C LYS A 45 23.15 8.75 14.79
N LEU A 46 22.61 9.71 15.57
CA LEU A 46 22.31 11.06 15.13
C LEU A 46 23.18 12.05 15.93
N VAL A 47 23.87 12.94 15.22
CA VAL A 47 24.64 14.02 15.83
C VAL A 47 24.35 15.32 15.10
N LEU A 48 23.79 16.29 15.82
CA LEU A 48 23.53 17.65 15.35
C LEU A 48 24.65 18.58 15.86
N GLN A 49 25.13 19.45 14.99
CA GLN A 49 25.96 20.59 15.38
C GLN A 49 25.27 21.90 15.05
N LEU A 50 25.02 22.69 16.04
CA LEU A 50 24.40 23.99 15.93
C LEU A 50 25.46 25.07 16.11
N ASP A 51 25.37 26.13 15.31
CA ASP A 51 26.21 27.31 15.37
C ASP A 51 25.31 28.54 15.57
N TYR A 52 25.65 29.35 16.60
CA TYR A 52 24.93 30.58 16.92
C TYR A 52 25.88 31.79 16.95
N SER A 53 27.03 31.72 16.27
CA SER A 53 28.02 32.80 16.19
C SER A 53 27.57 33.96 15.32
N ASP A 54 26.83 33.68 14.24
CA ASP A 54 26.29 34.66 13.28
C ASP A 54 24.88 34.24 12.87
N GLY A 55 23.88 34.55 13.73
CA GLY A 55 22.56 33.98 13.68
C GLY A 55 22.46 32.61 14.34
N CYS A 56 21.49 31.81 13.98
CA CYS A 56 21.30 30.48 14.56
C CYS A 56 20.94 29.47 13.46
N LYS A 57 21.77 28.44 13.29
CA LYS A 57 21.53 27.35 12.33
C LYS A 57 22.14 26.03 12.78
N ILE A 58 21.60 24.92 12.32
CA ILE A 58 22.23 23.61 12.42
C ILE A 58 23.16 23.47 11.22
N THR A 59 24.46 23.36 11.47
CA THR A 59 25.50 23.30 10.42
C THR A 59 25.86 21.88 10.01
N GLN A 60 25.62 20.90 10.87
CA GLN A 60 25.84 19.48 10.57
C GLN A 60 24.72 18.63 11.15
N LEU A 61 24.33 17.63 10.40
CA LEU A 61 23.51 16.50 10.86
C LEU A 61 24.23 15.23 10.39
N LYS A 62 24.84 14.53 11.32
CA LYS A 62 25.47 13.23 11.02
C LYS A 62 24.50 12.11 11.28
N VAL A 63 24.31 11.25 10.31
CA VAL A 63 23.55 9.99 10.40
C VAL A 63 24.57 8.86 10.30
N LYS A 64 24.75 8.10 11.37
CA LYS A 64 25.83 7.08 11.47
C LYS A 64 27.19 7.62 11.06
N GLY A 65 27.56 8.80 11.56
CA GLY A 65 28.84 9.45 11.34
C GLY A 65 28.99 10.20 10.00
N LYS A 66 28.09 10.02 9.03
CA LYS A 66 28.11 10.74 7.74
C LYS A 66 27.27 12.00 7.83
N ASN A 67 27.87 13.18 7.58
CA ASN A 67 27.10 14.42 7.46
C ASN A 67 26.22 14.38 6.22
N VAL A 68 24.92 14.65 6.40
CA VAL A 68 23.91 14.62 5.33
C VAL A 68 23.48 16.02 4.88
N LEU A 69 23.92 17.08 5.55
CA LEU A 69 23.61 18.47 5.20
C LEU A 69 24.65 19.08 4.25
N SER A 70 24.17 20.01 3.46
CA SER A 70 24.99 20.96 2.72
C SER A 70 25.55 22.05 3.64
N GLU A 71 26.35 22.98 3.08
CA GLU A 71 26.82 24.17 3.78
C GLU A 71 25.68 25.13 4.18
N SER A 72 24.55 25.08 3.47
CA SER A 72 23.35 25.86 3.82
C SER A 72 22.76 25.45 5.16
N GLY A 73 22.89 24.17 5.56
CA GLY A 73 22.46 23.66 6.85
C GLY A 73 20.95 23.63 7.04
N VAL A 74 20.49 23.75 8.30
CA VAL A 74 19.07 23.81 8.66
C VAL A 74 18.79 25.10 9.41
N TYR A 75 17.75 25.81 8.98
CA TYR A 75 17.38 27.11 9.56
C TYR A 75 15.85 27.30 9.54
N THR A 76 15.38 28.30 10.27
CA THR A 76 14.00 28.79 10.22
C THR A 76 13.94 30.11 9.45
N GLY A 77 12.77 30.46 8.95
CA GLY A 77 12.58 31.69 8.21
C GLY A 77 11.15 31.93 7.76
N PHE A 78 10.93 33.04 7.08
CA PHE A 78 9.68 33.37 6.39
C PHE A 78 9.93 34.37 5.27
N ARG A 79 8.98 34.46 4.34
CA ARG A 79 8.98 35.44 3.26
C ARG A 79 7.66 36.22 3.25
N THR A 80 7.79 37.52 3.02
CA THR A 80 6.68 38.44 2.74
C THR A 80 6.96 39.15 1.42
N ARG A 81 6.04 39.99 0.98
CA ARG A 81 6.30 40.88 -0.17
C ARG A 81 7.50 41.81 0.06
N GLY A 82 7.84 42.13 1.31
CA GLY A 82 8.94 42.97 1.71
C GLY A 82 10.34 42.35 1.67
N GLY A 83 10.40 41.00 1.68
CA GLY A 83 11.68 40.29 1.66
C GLY A 83 11.62 38.91 2.30
N SER A 84 12.76 38.22 2.29
CA SER A 84 12.98 36.92 2.95
C SER A 84 13.88 37.11 4.17
N PHE A 85 13.48 36.52 5.30
CA PHE A 85 14.17 36.65 6.57
C PHE A 85 14.40 35.26 7.15
N THR A 86 15.59 35.04 7.72
CA THR A 86 15.97 33.75 8.29
C THR A 86 16.69 33.89 9.61
N SER A 87 16.72 32.81 10.38
CA SER A 87 17.49 32.73 11.63
C SER A 87 19.01 32.80 11.41
N CYS A 88 19.48 32.74 10.16
CA CYS A 88 20.88 32.88 9.80
C CYS A 88 21.37 34.33 9.70
N SER A 89 20.47 35.32 9.88
CA SER A 89 20.85 36.72 9.84
C SER A 89 21.62 37.10 11.10
N GLY A 90 22.76 37.83 10.94
CA GLY A 90 23.62 38.24 12.04
C GLY A 90 22.85 38.90 13.19
N GLN A 91 23.01 38.43 14.38
CA GLN A 91 22.23 38.87 15.57
C GLN A 91 23.10 38.89 16.82
N ASP A 92 23.05 40.01 17.51
CA ASP A 92 23.57 40.11 18.86
C ASP A 92 22.48 39.75 19.87
N GLY A 93 22.85 39.04 20.93
CA GLY A 93 21.95 38.82 22.07
C GLY A 93 21.31 37.45 22.17
N ILE A 94 21.69 36.50 21.33
CA ILE A 94 21.31 35.10 21.52
C ILE A 94 21.81 34.58 22.86
N LYS A 95 20.92 33.96 23.61
CA LYS A 95 21.22 33.39 24.94
C LYS A 95 21.01 31.90 24.94
N VAL A 96 21.94 31.18 25.57
CA VAL A 96 21.87 29.73 25.72
C VAL A 96 21.77 29.41 27.23
N GLU A 97 20.79 28.59 27.58
CA GLU A 97 20.55 28.06 28.91
C GLU A 97 20.63 26.55 28.89
N GLU A 98 21.38 25.96 29.79
CA GLU A 98 21.55 24.51 29.90
C GLU A 98 20.88 23.99 31.17
N SER A 99 20.16 22.87 31.08
CA SER A 99 19.52 22.20 32.22
C SER A 99 19.48 20.69 31.99
N GLY A 100 20.47 19.98 32.53
CA GLY A 100 20.60 18.54 32.32
C GLY A 100 20.79 18.17 30.85
N ASN A 101 19.90 17.33 30.30
CA ASN A 101 19.92 16.92 28.91
C ASN A 101 19.17 17.88 27.98
N LYS A 102 18.77 19.05 28.49
CA LYS A 102 18.01 20.05 27.72
C LYS A 102 18.85 21.30 27.51
N ILE A 103 18.80 21.82 26.31
CA ILE A 103 19.37 23.09 25.94
C ILE A 103 18.28 24.01 25.38
N LEU A 104 18.31 25.29 25.81
CA LEU A 104 17.35 26.28 25.37
C LEU A 104 18.11 27.50 24.84
N ILE A 105 17.84 27.85 23.59
CA ILE A 105 18.40 28.97 22.85
C ILE A 105 17.30 30.01 22.69
N LYS A 106 17.53 31.23 23.19
CA LYS A 106 16.55 32.32 23.22
C LYS A 106 17.03 33.52 22.43
N ASN A 107 16.08 34.37 22.10
CA ASN A 107 16.32 35.66 21.43
C ASN A 107 16.90 35.48 20.00
N ILE A 108 16.39 34.51 19.25
CA ILE A 108 16.66 34.40 17.82
C ILE A 108 15.69 35.37 17.12
N ILE A 109 16.16 36.58 16.79
CA ILE A 109 15.32 37.65 16.30
C ILE A 109 15.67 37.96 14.83
N TYR A 110 14.68 37.94 13.95
CA TYR A 110 14.85 38.32 12.55
C TYR A 110 13.53 38.86 11.93
N GLY A 111 13.63 39.58 10.84
CA GLY A 111 12.53 40.27 10.21
C GLY A 111 12.85 41.74 9.91
N ASP A 112 11.81 42.56 9.71
CA ASP A 112 11.93 44.02 9.46
C ASP A 112 10.94 44.82 10.35
N HIS A 113 10.77 46.09 10.04
CA HIS A 113 9.88 46.98 10.81
C HIS A 113 8.42 46.61 10.69
N SER A 114 8.01 45.97 9.59
CA SER A 114 6.61 45.59 9.34
C SER A 114 6.27 44.32 10.10
N ILE A 115 7.19 43.38 10.13
CA ILE A 115 7.06 42.09 10.86
C ILE A 115 8.41 41.56 11.28
N SER A 116 8.55 41.23 12.54
CA SER A 116 9.69 40.48 13.08
C SER A 116 9.22 39.30 13.88
N VAL A 117 10.09 38.36 14.05
CA VAL A 117 9.90 37.19 14.93
C VAL A 117 10.95 37.19 16.03
N ASN A 118 10.56 36.67 17.20
CA ASN A 118 11.48 36.27 18.24
C ASN A 118 11.26 34.76 18.48
N GLU A 119 12.26 33.97 18.14
CA GLU A 119 12.22 32.54 18.34
C GLU A 119 13.00 32.08 19.57
N SER A 120 12.57 30.96 20.11
CA SER A 120 13.38 30.14 20.99
C SER A 120 13.36 28.70 20.50
N TRP A 121 14.56 28.08 20.52
CA TRP A 121 14.74 26.67 20.20
C TRP A 121 15.11 25.90 21.46
N SER A 122 14.41 24.83 21.76
CA SER A 122 14.84 23.90 22.78
C SER A 122 15.07 22.52 22.21
N PHE A 123 16.16 21.91 22.64
CA PHE A 123 16.48 20.52 22.33
C PHE A 123 16.45 19.68 23.60
N ASP A 124 15.87 18.50 23.50
CA ASP A 124 15.72 17.53 24.56
C ASP A 124 15.97 16.12 24.03
N LEU A 125 16.41 15.20 24.90
CA LEU A 125 16.63 13.81 24.54
C LEU A 125 15.56 12.95 25.19
N ASN A 126 14.89 12.13 24.39
CA ASN A 126 13.90 11.16 24.85
C ASN A 126 14.23 9.77 24.29
N GLY A 127 14.95 8.96 25.06
CA GLY A 127 15.54 7.72 24.59
C GLY A 127 16.51 7.98 23.44
N ASP A 128 16.34 7.29 22.31
CA ASP A 128 17.16 7.45 21.11
C ASP A 128 16.68 8.61 20.20
N LYS A 129 15.74 9.43 20.64
CA LYS A 129 15.18 10.55 19.89
C LYS A 129 15.73 11.89 20.34
N ILE A 130 15.99 12.76 19.37
CA ILE A 130 16.26 14.18 19.59
C ILE A 130 14.95 14.94 19.34
N ILE A 131 14.48 15.66 20.35
CA ILE A 131 13.27 16.50 20.28
C ILE A 131 13.69 17.94 20.13
N TRP A 132 13.28 18.57 19.03
CA TRP A 132 13.51 19.99 18.78
C TRP A 132 12.20 20.74 18.83
N ASN A 133 12.04 21.65 19.81
CA ASN A 133 10.88 22.53 19.89
C ASN A 133 11.27 23.92 19.40
N ILE A 134 10.48 24.47 18.51
CA ILE A 134 10.60 25.82 17.97
C ILE A 134 9.38 26.62 18.43
N ASN A 135 9.58 27.61 19.28
CA ASN A 135 8.54 28.57 19.61
C ASN A 135 8.85 29.87 18.85
N ARG A 136 7.90 30.32 18.03
CA ARG A 136 8.03 31.52 17.20
C ARG A 136 6.96 32.52 17.60
N LYS A 137 7.38 33.72 18.01
CA LYS A 137 6.50 34.83 18.39
C LYS A 137 6.58 35.93 17.35
N TYR A 138 5.47 36.22 16.69
CA TYR A 138 5.37 37.29 15.70
C TYR A 138 5.04 38.63 16.36
N SER A 139 5.69 39.71 15.88
CA SER A 139 5.45 41.06 16.39
C SER A 139 4.12 41.67 15.94
N ASN A 140 3.69 41.34 14.71
CA ASN A 140 2.50 41.92 14.07
C ASN A 140 1.69 40.88 13.30
N LEU A 141 0.47 41.27 12.88
CA LEU A 141 -0.29 40.53 11.87
C LEU A 141 0.38 40.66 10.50
N ALA A 142 0.48 39.56 9.79
CA ALA A 142 1.03 39.55 8.44
C ALA A 142 0.49 38.37 7.62
N LYS A 143 0.52 38.56 6.31
CA LYS A 143 0.32 37.50 5.33
C LYS A 143 1.70 37.04 4.85
N LEU A 144 2.08 35.82 5.16
CA LEU A 144 3.31 35.23 4.70
C LEU A 144 3.10 34.56 3.33
N GLU A 145 4.05 34.76 2.44
CA GLU A 145 4.10 34.05 1.17
C GLU A 145 4.77 32.68 1.30
N GLU A 146 5.77 32.59 2.19
CA GLU A 146 6.45 31.33 2.53
C GLU A 146 6.84 31.29 4.01
N MET A 147 7.00 30.08 4.50
CA MET A 147 7.47 29.78 5.85
C MET A 147 8.42 28.61 5.82
N ALA A 148 9.58 28.74 6.44
CA ALA A 148 10.50 27.68 6.79
C ALA A 148 10.43 27.43 8.30
N PHE A 149 9.98 26.21 8.69
CA PHE A 149 9.74 25.92 10.11
C PHE A 149 10.00 24.44 10.44
N PRO A 150 11.23 23.94 10.19
CA PRO A 150 12.39 24.54 9.52
C PRO A 150 12.53 24.16 8.05
N GLN A 151 13.57 24.69 7.40
CA GLN A 151 14.08 24.22 6.12
C GLN A 151 15.36 23.39 6.34
N TRP A 152 15.38 22.22 5.74
CA TRP A 152 16.48 21.27 5.69
C TRP A 152 17.14 21.34 4.31
N ASN A 153 18.44 21.63 4.25
CA ASN A 153 19.20 21.63 2.99
C ASN A 153 20.17 20.45 3.05
N PHE A 154 19.76 19.33 2.45
CA PHE A 154 20.61 18.14 2.34
C PHE A 154 21.63 18.31 1.23
N ALA A 155 22.74 17.58 1.33
CA ALA A 155 23.93 17.79 0.51
C ALA A 155 23.63 17.78 -1.00
N ASP A 156 22.80 16.82 -1.46
CA ASP A 156 22.39 16.67 -2.85
C ASP A 156 21.17 15.76 -2.97
N LEU A 157 20.71 15.51 -4.21
CA LEU A 157 19.59 14.62 -4.49
C LEU A 157 19.94 13.13 -4.34
N ALA A 158 21.20 12.77 -4.17
CA ALA A 158 21.64 11.38 -4.01
C ALA A 158 21.81 10.96 -2.55
N VAL A 159 21.80 11.91 -1.62
CA VAL A 159 21.94 11.63 -0.18
C VAL A 159 20.80 10.73 0.34
N TRP A 160 19.63 10.90 -0.23
CA TRP A 160 18.45 10.07 0.02
C TRP A 160 17.88 9.56 -1.30
N LYS A 161 17.41 8.32 -1.33
CA LYS A 161 16.64 7.81 -2.46
C LYS A 161 15.26 8.46 -2.51
N GLY A 162 14.64 8.62 -1.34
CA GLY A 162 13.36 9.25 -1.16
C GLY A 162 13.01 9.46 0.30
N GLY A 163 11.79 9.93 0.53
CA GLY A 163 11.18 10.07 1.85
C GLY A 163 9.83 9.35 1.88
N ILE A 164 9.68 8.38 2.81
CA ILE A 164 8.41 7.70 3.07
C ILE A 164 7.61 8.59 4.01
N LEU A 165 6.42 8.99 3.59
CA LEU A 165 5.53 9.89 4.32
C LEU A 165 4.72 9.14 5.38
N ASP A 166 4.24 9.83 6.40
CA ASP A 166 3.44 9.26 7.50
C ASP A 166 2.03 8.79 7.09
N ASN A 167 1.63 9.07 5.86
CA ASN A 167 0.41 8.54 5.24
C ASN A 167 0.69 7.36 4.28
N GLY A 168 1.92 6.84 4.28
CA GLY A 168 2.31 5.70 3.44
C GLY A 168 2.72 6.05 2.01
N GLY A 169 2.58 7.32 1.60
CA GLY A 169 3.11 7.83 0.34
C GLY A 169 4.62 8.04 0.36
N MET A 170 5.18 8.59 -0.70
CA MET A 170 6.60 8.88 -0.78
C MET A 170 6.92 10.14 -1.59
N VAL A 171 8.10 10.72 -1.34
CA VAL A 171 8.77 11.67 -2.21
C VAL A 171 9.98 10.99 -2.84
N TRP A 172 10.10 11.04 -4.15
CA TRP A 172 11.21 10.41 -4.87
C TRP A 172 12.23 11.45 -5.30
N CYS A 173 13.33 11.61 -4.54
CA CYS A 173 14.27 12.73 -4.67
C CYS A 173 14.89 12.87 -6.07
N LYS A 174 15.18 11.77 -6.76
CA LYS A 174 15.78 11.79 -8.09
C LYS A 174 14.93 12.45 -9.20
N TYR A 175 13.65 12.67 -8.92
CA TYR A 175 12.73 13.33 -9.88
C TYR A 175 12.55 14.82 -9.64
N LEU A 176 13.24 15.41 -8.67
CA LEU A 176 13.36 16.85 -8.51
C LEU A 176 14.48 17.35 -9.43
N ARG A 177 14.21 17.41 -10.73
CA ARG A 177 15.25 17.61 -11.77
C ARG A 177 15.58 19.06 -12.02
N ASP A 178 14.63 19.96 -11.78
CA ASP A 178 14.75 21.40 -11.99
C ASP A 178 14.56 22.14 -10.66
N VAL A 179 15.20 23.31 -10.56
CA VAL A 179 15.05 24.21 -9.41
C VAL A 179 13.61 24.71 -9.25
N ASN A 180 12.83 24.67 -10.32
CA ASN A 180 11.42 25.05 -10.30
C ASN A 180 10.51 23.88 -9.88
N ASP A 181 11.03 22.66 -9.82
CA ASP A 181 10.27 21.48 -9.35
C ASP A 181 10.10 21.57 -7.85
N THR A 182 8.93 22.02 -7.44
CA THR A 182 8.55 22.14 -6.03
C THR A 182 7.26 21.40 -5.78
N TYR A 183 7.32 20.43 -4.88
CA TYR A 183 6.16 19.63 -4.50
C TYR A 183 5.79 19.93 -3.06
N GLY A 184 4.50 20.10 -2.81
CA GLY A 184 3.95 20.27 -1.48
C GLY A 184 3.00 19.14 -1.12
N VAL A 185 3.02 18.74 0.13
CA VAL A 185 2.20 17.67 0.67
C VAL A 185 1.79 17.98 2.10
N HIS A 186 0.54 17.68 2.45
CA HIS A 186 0.12 17.67 3.85
C HIS A 186 0.65 16.41 4.52
N THR A 187 1.59 16.59 5.41
CA THR A 187 2.25 15.51 6.16
C THR A 187 2.73 16.01 7.51
N GLY A 188 2.65 15.17 8.53
CA GLY A 188 3.27 15.37 9.83
C GLY A 188 4.62 14.67 9.97
N GLY A 189 5.03 13.83 9.00
CA GLY A 189 6.27 13.09 9.15
C GLY A 189 6.81 12.49 7.87
N VAL A 190 8.13 12.27 7.87
CA VAL A 190 8.85 11.67 6.76
C VAL A 190 9.99 10.80 7.29
N THR A 191 10.20 9.65 6.66
CA THR A 191 11.39 8.83 6.86
C THR A 191 12.21 8.84 5.58
N PHE A 192 13.28 9.62 5.55
CA PHE A 192 14.24 9.61 4.46
C PHE A 192 15.08 8.35 4.53
N TRP A 193 15.32 7.68 3.40
CA TRP A 193 16.11 6.45 3.37
C TRP A 193 17.17 6.44 2.28
N ASN A 194 18.26 5.75 2.58
CA ASN A 194 19.33 5.44 1.63
C ASN A 194 19.55 3.92 1.66
N PRO A 195 19.20 3.19 0.59
CA PRO A 195 19.30 1.73 0.56
C PRO A 195 20.75 1.23 0.54
N ASP A 196 21.68 2.01 -0.05
CA ASP A 196 23.09 1.60 -0.22
C ASP A 196 23.81 1.55 1.12
N THR A 197 23.44 2.45 2.05
CA THR A 197 24.04 2.50 3.41
C THR A 197 23.20 1.82 4.47
N GLY A 198 21.95 1.50 4.19
CA GLY A 198 20.98 1.00 5.17
C GLY A 198 20.54 2.05 6.20
N ASN A 199 20.90 3.32 6.01
CA ASN A 199 20.56 4.38 6.97
C ASN A 199 19.26 5.09 6.59
N ALA A 200 18.46 5.43 7.61
CA ALA A 200 17.32 6.30 7.46
C ALA A 200 17.24 7.32 8.59
N LEU A 201 16.62 8.46 8.28
CA LEU A 201 16.32 9.54 9.20
C LEU A 201 14.80 9.75 9.25
N CYS A 202 14.19 9.47 10.37
CA CYS A 202 12.78 9.77 10.61
C CYS A 202 12.65 11.15 11.25
N ILE A 203 11.81 12.01 10.68
CA ILE A 203 11.44 13.32 11.23
C ILE A 203 9.92 13.36 11.35
N LYS A 204 9.40 13.56 12.57
CA LYS A 204 7.98 13.73 12.84
C LYS A 204 7.73 15.14 13.38
N ALA A 205 6.87 15.89 12.70
CA ALA A 205 6.46 17.22 13.12
C ALA A 205 5.12 17.17 13.86
N LYS A 206 4.95 18.04 14.85
CA LYS A 206 3.70 18.33 15.54
C LYS A 206 3.56 19.83 15.69
N SER A 207 2.36 20.35 15.50
CA SER A 207 2.03 21.76 15.74
C SER A 207 1.01 21.89 16.88
N ASP A 208 0.68 23.12 17.22
CA ASP A 208 -0.32 23.50 18.22
C ASP A 208 -1.78 23.44 17.67
N GLY A 209 -2.09 22.41 16.88
CA GLY A 209 -3.42 22.19 16.28
C GLY A 209 -3.60 22.80 14.89
N ARG A 210 -2.52 23.33 14.29
CA ARG A 210 -2.54 23.81 12.89
C ARG A 210 -2.26 22.71 11.91
N GLN A 211 -2.71 22.88 10.68
CA GLN A 211 -2.39 21.97 9.58
C GLN A 211 -0.89 22.01 9.26
N LEU A 212 -0.31 20.82 9.17
CA LEU A 212 1.09 20.63 8.81
C LEU A 212 1.22 20.33 7.32
N ALA A 213 2.28 20.88 6.73
CA ALA A 213 2.67 20.55 5.37
C ALA A 213 4.20 20.54 5.23
N ALA A 214 4.67 19.92 4.18
CA ALA A 214 6.06 19.96 3.77
C ALA A 214 6.18 20.27 2.29
N LYS A 215 7.26 20.96 1.91
CA LYS A 215 7.67 21.21 0.52
C LYS A 215 8.97 20.49 0.24
N TYR A 216 9.08 19.96 -0.96
CA TYR A 216 10.28 19.29 -1.48
C TYR A 216 10.71 19.95 -2.78
N SER A 217 11.98 20.29 -2.90
CA SER A 217 12.53 20.95 -4.07
C SER A 217 14.02 20.67 -4.24
N GLN A 218 14.56 21.11 -5.36
CA GLN A 218 16.00 21.24 -5.56
C GLN A 218 16.38 22.72 -5.51
N SER A 219 17.46 23.08 -4.80
CA SER A 219 17.99 24.44 -4.80
C SER A 219 18.87 24.69 -6.03
N ASP A 220 19.17 25.97 -6.30
CA ASP A 220 20.16 26.40 -7.34
C ASP A 220 21.54 25.76 -7.13
N LYS A 221 21.87 25.41 -5.89
CA LYS A 221 23.12 24.73 -5.52
C LYS A 221 23.05 23.21 -5.69
N LYS A 222 21.95 22.67 -6.25
CA LYS A 222 21.68 21.23 -6.40
C LYS A 222 21.48 20.48 -5.08
N GLU A 223 21.15 21.20 -4.01
CA GLU A 223 20.78 20.61 -2.73
C GLU A 223 19.37 20.01 -2.80
N PHE A 224 19.13 18.91 -2.11
CA PHE A 224 17.76 18.45 -1.84
C PHE A 224 17.20 19.26 -0.66
N VAL A 225 16.12 19.97 -0.89
CA VAL A 225 15.49 20.84 0.11
C VAL A 225 14.17 20.24 0.58
N CYS A 226 14.03 20.10 1.90
CA CYS A 226 12.77 19.78 2.56
C CYS A 226 12.42 20.94 3.49
N THR A 227 11.21 21.48 3.38
CA THR A 227 10.74 22.59 4.24
C THR A 227 9.47 22.17 4.94
N HIS A 228 9.51 22.12 6.27
CA HIS A 228 8.29 21.96 7.08
C HIS A 228 7.66 23.32 7.33
N PHE A 229 6.32 23.37 7.35
CA PHE A 229 5.58 24.59 7.65
C PHE A 229 4.17 24.26 8.15
N VAL A 230 3.49 25.29 8.67
CA VAL A 230 2.04 25.26 8.92
C VAL A 230 1.32 26.01 7.83
N THR A 231 0.09 25.62 7.52
CA THR A 231 -0.71 26.22 6.46
C THR A 231 -2.12 26.52 6.93
N ASP A 232 -2.75 27.54 6.33
CA ASP A 232 -4.17 27.85 6.49
C ASP A 232 -5.04 27.07 5.49
N GLU A 233 -4.45 26.28 4.61
CA GLU A 233 -5.19 25.37 3.74
C GLU A 233 -5.77 24.23 4.56
N GLU A 234 -7.11 24.17 4.61
CA GLU A 234 -7.82 23.12 5.32
C GLU A 234 -7.91 21.87 4.46
N LEU A 235 -7.52 20.73 5.06
CA LEU A 235 -7.86 19.42 4.52
C LEU A 235 -9.27 19.05 4.97
N GLU A 236 -10.03 18.41 4.09
CA GLU A 236 -11.24 17.72 4.51
C GLU A 236 -10.87 16.65 5.56
N PRO A 237 -11.23 16.81 6.85
CA PRO A 237 -10.65 15.97 7.92
C PRO A 237 -10.94 14.47 7.75
N ARG A 238 -12.10 14.12 7.17
CA ARG A 238 -12.47 12.71 6.98
C ARG A 238 -11.64 11.99 5.91
N TYR A 239 -11.08 12.71 4.94
CA TYR A 239 -10.30 12.09 3.89
C TYR A 239 -8.83 11.92 4.25
N ASN A 240 -8.27 12.79 5.09
CA ASN A 240 -6.86 12.78 5.46
C ASN A 240 -5.94 12.54 4.24
N LEU A 241 -6.33 13.08 3.07
CA LEU A 241 -5.66 12.82 1.82
C LEU A 241 -4.35 13.58 1.72
N ASN A 242 -3.35 12.95 1.12
CA ASN A 242 -2.22 13.64 0.58
C ASN A 242 -2.70 14.59 -0.52
N ARG A 243 -2.52 15.88 -0.31
CA ARG A 243 -2.58 16.82 -1.39
C ARG A 243 -1.18 17.00 -1.94
N PHE A 244 -0.86 16.26 -2.96
CA PHE A 244 0.33 16.51 -3.72
C PHE A 244 0.10 17.75 -4.57
N VAL A 245 0.97 18.71 -4.37
CA VAL A 245 0.97 19.91 -5.16
C VAL A 245 1.97 19.72 -6.26
N HIS A 246 1.50 19.71 -7.48
CA HIS A 246 2.36 19.72 -8.64
C HIS A 246 2.98 21.09 -8.83
N GLN A 247 4.22 21.12 -9.24
CA GLN A 247 4.92 22.22 -9.90
C GLN A 247 5.15 23.48 -9.09
N ARG A 248 4.30 23.85 -8.13
CA ARG A 248 4.44 25.14 -7.43
C ARG A 248 4.12 25.04 -5.96
N ALA A 249 4.99 25.61 -5.17
CA ALA A 249 4.75 25.79 -3.74
C ALA A 249 3.64 26.84 -3.46
N ASP A 250 3.26 27.61 -4.44
CA ASP A 250 2.27 28.68 -4.35
C ASP A 250 0.82 28.19 -4.39
N VAL A 251 0.58 26.88 -4.60
CA VAL A 251 -0.77 26.31 -4.46
C VAL A 251 -1.23 26.15 -3.02
N PHE A 252 -0.32 26.15 -2.03
CA PHE A 252 -0.73 26.28 -0.64
C PHE A 252 -1.24 27.70 -0.36
N THR A 253 -2.36 27.78 0.34
CA THR A 253 -2.92 29.07 0.77
C THR A 253 -1.86 29.82 1.58
N PRO A 254 -1.54 31.07 1.22
CA PRO A 254 -0.60 31.87 1.99
C PRO A 254 -1.02 31.98 3.44
N PHE A 255 -0.06 31.76 4.34
CA PHE A 255 -0.30 31.70 5.77
C PHE A 255 -0.58 33.10 6.35
N ASN A 256 -1.69 33.25 7.05
CA ASN A 256 -2.04 34.48 7.76
C ASN A 256 -1.59 34.38 9.21
N VAL A 257 -0.59 35.16 9.56
CA VAL A 257 -0.12 35.25 10.96
C VAL A 257 -1.02 36.16 11.75
N ARG A 258 -1.54 35.66 12.85
CA ARG A 258 -2.08 36.50 13.93
C ARG A 258 -0.93 36.82 14.89
N LYS A 259 -0.96 38.02 15.50
CA LYS A 259 0.00 38.33 16.58
C LYS A 259 -0.10 37.27 17.67
N GLY A 260 1.03 36.65 17.99
CA GLY A 260 1.09 35.60 18.97
C GLY A 260 2.10 34.51 18.61
N ASP A 261 2.06 33.45 19.38
CA ASP A 261 3.01 32.35 19.30
C ASP A 261 2.56 31.27 18.31
N VAL A 262 3.50 30.68 17.63
CA VAL A 262 3.34 29.47 16.80
C VAL A 262 4.39 28.46 17.20
N ASN A 263 3.99 27.26 17.51
CA ASN A 263 4.88 26.20 17.99
C ASN A 263 4.99 25.07 16.97
N MET A 264 6.22 24.55 16.83
CA MET A 264 6.48 23.32 16.09
C MET A 264 7.40 22.45 16.94
N THR A 265 7.07 21.20 17.09
CA THR A 265 7.93 20.17 17.69
C THR A 265 8.34 19.20 16.59
N LEU A 266 9.64 18.94 16.49
CA LEU A 266 10.23 17.96 15.58
C LEU A 266 10.87 16.85 16.40
N GLU A 267 10.44 15.62 16.18
CA GLU A 267 11.06 14.41 16.73
C GLU A 267 11.95 13.80 15.63
N MET A 268 13.24 13.67 15.89
CA MET A 268 14.23 13.08 14.98
C MET A 268 14.72 11.76 15.55
N GLU A 269 14.74 10.73 14.69
CA GLU A 269 15.15 9.38 15.07
C GLU A 269 15.96 8.73 13.94
N TYR A 270 17.04 8.04 14.31
CA TYR A 270 17.72 7.14 13.39
C TYR A 270 16.91 5.86 13.22
N VAL A 271 16.78 5.43 11.99
CA VAL A 271 16.14 4.14 11.65
C VAL A 271 17.13 3.30 10.85
N ASP A 272 17.30 2.04 11.22
CA ASP A 272 17.95 1.06 10.38
C ASP A 272 16.95 0.61 9.31
N TYR A 273 17.16 1.10 8.08
CA TYR A 273 16.24 0.89 6.97
C TYR A 273 16.10 -0.60 6.61
N ALA A 274 17.21 -1.33 6.64
CA ALA A 274 17.19 -2.76 6.28
C ALA A 274 16.38 -3.58 7.29
N VAL A 275 16.44 -3.20 8.56
CA VAL A 275 15.68 -3.86 9.65
C VAL A 275 14.22 -3.42 9.63
N ALA A 276 13.96 -2.09 9.61
CA ALA A 276 12.61 -1.54 9.72
C ALA A 276 11.70 -1.91 8.54
N TYR A 277 12.29 -2.04 7.35
CA TYR A 277 11.56 -2.41 6.13
C TYR A 277 11.94 -3.82 5.63
N SER A 278 12.44 -4.68 6.51
CA SER A 278 12.78 -6.06 6.18
C SER A 278 11.58 -6.81 5.61
N ARG A 279 11.81 -7.57 4.55
CA ARG A 279 10.79 -8.46 3.98
C ARG A 279 10.89 -9.90 4.52
N GLY A 280 11.72 -10.11 5.54
CA GLY A 280 11.95 -11.43 6.14
C GLY A 280 12.92 -12.31 5.33
N ASN A 281 12.87 -13.59 5.61
CA ASN A 281 13.62 -14.61 4.86
C ASN A 281 12.78 -15.13 3.70
N LEU A 282 13.14 -14.80 2.47
CA LEU A 282 12.41 -15.15 1.25
C LEU A 282 13.26 -16.04 0.34
N PRO A 283 13.40 -17.36 0.62
CA PRO A 283 14.16 -18.27 -0.23
C PRO A 283 13.69 -18.20 -1.68
N GLY A 284 14.61 -18.18 -2.64
CA GLY A 284 14.31 -18.13 -4.07
C GLY A 284 13.85 -16.77 -4.61
N ILE A 285 13.71 -15.76 -3.74
CA ILE A 285 13.30 -14.37 -4.09
C ILE A 285 14.36 -13.39 -3.59
N ASP A 286 14.63 -12.36 -4.37
CA ASP A 286 15.47 -11.25 -3.96
C ASP A 286 14.68 -10.31 -3.02
N ALA A 287 14.80 -10.55 -1.71
CA ALA A 287 14.05 -9.79 -0.68
C ALA A 287 14.42 -8.30 -0.67
N GLU A 288 15.66 -7.96 -1.03
CA GLU A 288 16.11 -6.57 -1.13
C GLU A 288 15.46 -5.87 -2.31
N ALA A 289 15.42 -6.51 -3.47
CA ALA A 289 14.72 -5.98 -4.64
C ALA A 289 13.22 -5.80 -4.36
N VAL A 290 12.57 -6.74 -3.65
CA VAL A 290 11.17 -6.60 -3.21
C VAL A 290 11.00 -5.38 -2.32
N ARG A 291 11.88 -5.19 -1.32
CA ARG A 291 11.84 -4.03 -0.41
C ARG A 291 11.93 -2.72 -1.18
N GLU A 292 12.94 -2.58 -2.03
CA GLU A 292 13.17 -1.34 -2.79
C GLU A 292 12.06 -1.04 -3.78
N LEU A 293 11.60 -2.04 -4.51
CA LEU A 293 10.52 -1.91 -5.47
C LEU A 293 9.22 -1.48 -4.79
N MET A 294 8.86 -2.10 -3.67
CA MET A 294 7.63 -1.75 -2.95
C MET A 294 7.71 -0.36 -2.30
N ASN A 295 8.87 0.04 -1.79
CA ASN A 295 9.06 1.37 -1.20
C ASN A 295 9.19 2.49 -2.24
N THR A 296 9.33 2.18 -3.52
CA THR A 296 9.35 3.14 -4.62
C THR A 296 8.06 3.07 -5.44
N THR A 297 7.93 2.12 -6.35
CA THR A 297 6.82 2.04 -7.30
C THR A 297 5.51 1.54 -6.67
N GLY A 298 5.58 0.86 -5.54
CA GLY A 298 4.40 0.39 -4.80
C GLY A 298 3.70 1.49 -4.00
N ARG A 299 4.41 2.59 -3.65
CA ARG A 299 3.81 3.72 -2.91
C ARG A 299 3.31 4.79 -3.86
N TYR A 300 2.21 5.44 -3.51
CA TYR A 300 1.83 6.67 -4.21
C TYR A 300 2.67 7.84 -3.71
N GLY A 301 3.11 8.71 -4.59
CA GLY A 301 4.08 9.72 -4.21
C GLY A 301 4.12 10.93 -5.12
N VAL A 302 4.99 11.84 -4.73
CA VAL A 302 5.30 13.04 -5.48
C VAL A 302 6.32 12.68 -6.55
N VAL A 303 5.93 12.82 -7.80
CA VAL A 303 6.80 12.68 -8.99
C VAL A 303 6.58 13.88 -9.91
N ASP A 304 7.53 14.12 -10.80
CA ASP A 304 7.41 15.16 -11.82
C ASP A 304 6.11 14.99 -12.62
N ASN A 305 5.52 16.08 -13.07
CA ASN A 305 4.30 16.05 -13.88
C ASN A 305 4.43 15.32 -15.21
N THR A 306 5.63 15.15 -15.74
CA THR A 306 5.89 14.41 -16.98
C THR A 306 6.13 12.94 -16.70
N ILE A 307 6.26 12.54 -15.43
CA ILE A 307 6.50 11.16 -15.00
C ILE A 307 5.38 10.77 -14.07
N VAL A 308 4.36 10.23 -14.66
CA VAL A 308 3.22 9.73 -13.93
C VAL A 308 3.49 8.29 -13.52
N GLY A 309 3.48 8.05 -12.24
CA GLY A 309 3.60 6.71 -11.71
C GLY A 309 2.29 6.22 -11.16
N ALA A 310 2.18 4.95 -10.91
CA ALA A 310 1.06 4.40 -10.15
C ALA A 310 0.99 5.00 -8.75
N ASN A 311 2.13 5.34 -8.19
CA ASN A 311 2.21 6.15 -6.99
C ASN A 311 1.64 7.56 -7.17
N GLY A 312 1.58 8.11 -8.39
CA GLY A 312 0.89 9.35 -8.73
C GLY A 312 -0.59 9.18 -9.07
N TRP A 313 -1.00 8.00 -9.54
CA TRP A 313 -2.36 7.76 -10.04
C TRP A 313 -3.43 7.94 -8.95
N THR A 314 -3.20 7.41 -7.76
CA THR A 314 -4.14 7.55 -6.65
C THR A 314 -4.10 8.91 -5.98
N THR A 315 -2.99 9.64 -6.05
CA THR A 315 -2.84 10.94 -5.39
C THR A 315 -3.16 12.11 -6.29
N ASN A 316 -2.76 12.04 -7.56
CA ASN A 316 -2.91 13.11 -8.51
C ASN A 316 -4.07 12.90 -9.45
N TRP A 317 -4.15 11.74 -10.06
CA TRP A 317 -5.17 11.43 -11.04
C TRP A 317 -6.38 10.72 -10.44
N LYS A 318 -6.18 9.96 -9.36
CA LYS A 318 -7.24 9.17 -8.71
C LYS A 318 -8.04 8.33 -9.71
N CYS A 319 -7.32 7.71 -10.62
CA CYS A 319 -7.88 6.81 -11.61
C CYS A 319 -7.98 5.41 -11.01
N LEU A 320 -9.01 5.16 -10.21
CA LEU A 320 -9.22 3.86 -9.56
C LEU A 320 -9.92 2.83 -10.46
N HIS A 321 -9.80 2.98 -11.78
CA HIS A 321 -10.24 1.97 -12.74
C HIS A 321 -9.37 0.72 -12.72
N GLU A 322 -8.12 0.82 -12.23
CA GLU A 322 -7.30 -0.36 -12.03
C GLU A 322 -7.60 -1.00 -10.67
N PRO A 323 -7.99 -2.27 -10.62
CA PRO A 323 -8.49 -2.91 -9.40
C PRO A 323 -7.36 -3.53 -8.54
N PHE A 324 -6.17 -2.97 -8.51
CA PHE A 324 -5.02 -3.55 -7.79
C PHE A 324 -4.49 -2.69 -6.63
N PHE A 325 -5.01 -1.48 -6.40
CA PHE A 325 -4.44 -0.57 -5.40
C PHE A 325 -4.57 -1.06 -3.96
N ALA A 326 -5.69 -1.67 -3.59
CA ALA A 326 -5.84 -2.31 -2.28
C ALA A 326 -4.88 -3.50 -2.13
N GLN A 327 -4.65 -4.26 -3.20
CA GLN A 327 -3.69 -5.37 -3.20
C GLN A 327 -2.24 -4.88 -3.03
N ILE A 328 -1.89 -3.72 -3.59
CA ILE A 328 -0.59 -3.08 -3.32
C ILE A 328 -0.46 -2.78 -1.82
N GLY A 329 -1.51 -2.24 -1.18
CA GLY A 329 -1.54 -2.00 0.27
C GLY A 329 -1.30 -3.27 1.09
N MET A 330 -1.93 -4.36 0.68
CA MET A 330 -1.72 -5.68 1.30
C MET A 330 -0.26 -6.15 1.18
N ALA A 331 0.34 -6.06 0.00
CA ALA A 331 1.72 -6.51 -0.23
C ALA A 331 2.76 -5.56 0.38
N LEU A 332 2.48 -4.26 0.41
CA LEU A 332 3.32 -3.26 1.05
C LEU A 332 3.37 -3.47 2.57
N ASN A 333 2.26 -3.86 3.15
CA ASN A 333 2.07 -4.08 4.59
C ASN A 333 2.42 -2.84 5.43
N ASP A 334 1.81 -1.73 5.07
CA ASP A 334 1.99 -0.42 5.72
C ASP A 334 0.63 0.12 6.14
N GLY A 335 0.41 0.23 7.46
CA GLY A 335 -0.88 0.67 8.02
C GLY A 335 -1.25 2.10 7.62
N ASN A 336 -0.27 2.97 7.40
CA ASN A 336 -0.51 4.34 6.94
C ASN A 336 -0.97 4.35 5.48
N TYR A 337 -0.38 3.49 4.64
CA TYR A 337 -0.86 3.30 3.26
C TYR A 337 -2.32 2.81 3.23
N VAL A 338 -2.65 1.79 4.03
CA VAL A 338 -4.02 1.24 4.14
C VAL A 338 -5.01 2.33 4.58
N LYS A 339 -4.65 3.12 5.59
CA LYS A 339 -5.47 4.24 6.07
C LYS A 339 -5.70 5.29 5.00
N ASN A 340 -4.64 5.69 4.29
CA ASN A 340 -4.77 6.67 3.22
C ASN A 340 -5.56 6.12 2.01
N MET A 341 -5.44 4.82 1.71
CA MET A 341 -6.25 4.19 0.66
C MET A 341 -7.74 4.21 1.01
N SER A 342 -8.12 3.95 2.26
CA SER A 342 -9.51 4.12 2.72
C SER A 342 -10.01 5.54 2.47
N ALA A 343 -9.23 6.56 2.84
CA ALA A 343 -9.58 7.96 2.62
C ALA A 343 -9.66 8.33 1.12
N THR A 344 -8.83 7.72 0.27
CA THR A 344 -8.90 7.90 -1.18
C THR A 344 -10.21 7.36 -1.74
N LEU A 345 -10.63 6.17 -1.32
CA LEU A 345 -11.91 5.57 -1.69
C LEU A 345 -13.11 6.36 -1.16
N ASP A 346 -13.00 6.93 0.06
CA ASP A 346 -14.00 7.86 0.60
C ASP A 346 -14.18 9.07 -0.32
N SER A 347 -13.07 9.66 -0.79
CA SER A 347 -13.11 10.79 -1.72
C SER A 347 -13.75 10.40 -3.06
N GLU A 348 -13.44 9.21 -3.58
CA GLU A 348 -14.02 8.73 -4.83
C GLU A 348 -15.54 8.48 -4.68
N ARG A 349 -15.97 7.82 -3.59
CA ARG A 349 -17.38 7.64 -3.25
C ARG A 349 -18.15 8.96 -3.28
N ASP A 350 -17.58 9.99 -2.66
CA ASP A 350 -18.28 11.26 -2.44
C ASP A 350 -18.25 12.19 -3.64
N TYR A 351 -17.26 12.06 -4.54
CA TYR A 351 -17.04 13.01 -5.62
C TYR A 351 -17.02 12.42 -7.02
N ALA A 352 -16.70 11.12 -7.19
CA ALA A 352 -16.58 10.51 -8.50
C ALA A 352 -17.88 9.84 -8.99
N ILE A 353 -18.79 9.47 -8.08
CA ILE A 353 -20.03 8.77 -8.42
C ILE A 353 -21.11 9.77 -8.76
N THR A 354 -21.59 9.73 -10.00
CA THR A 354 -22.70 10.58 -10.46
C THR A 354 -24.03 10.15 -9.87
N ALA A 355 -25.07 10.98 -10.04
CA ALA A 355 -26.39 10.70 -9.48
C ALA A 355 -27.01 9.39 -10.00
N ASP A 356 -26.75 9.03 -11.27
CA ASP A 356 -27.20 7.79 -11.90
C ASP A 356 -26.30 6.59 -11.65
N GLY A 357 -25.13 6.78 -11.00
CA GLY A 357 -24.20 5.72 -10.59
C GLY A 357 -22.97 5.55 -11.46
N ARG A 358 -22.75 6.42 -12.47
CA ARG A 358 -21.52 6.41 -13.24
C ARG A 358 -20.34 6.81 -12.36
N VAL A 359 -19.26 6.03 -12.36
CA VAL A 359 -18.00 6.36 -11.69
C VAL A 359 -17.05 7.01 -12.68
N LEU A 360 -16.56 8.19 -12.34
CA LEU A 360 -15.67 9.00 -13.17
C LEU A 360 -14.24 8.92 -12.66
N SER A 361 -13.26 9.05 -13.54
CA SER A 361 -11.84 9.19 -13.20
C SER A 361 -11.50 10.65 -12.86
N ARG A 362 -10.41 10.86 -12.12
CA ARG A 362 -9.85 12.17 -11.88
C ARG A 362 -8.52 12.32 -12.61
N TRP A 363 -8.36 13.45 -13.29
CA TRP A 363 -7.14 13.79 -14.02
C TRP A 363 -6.58 15.14 -13.52
N HIS A 364 -5.27 15.30 -13.43
CA HIS A 364 -4.70 16.54 -12.89
C HIS A 364 -4.71 17.70 -13.88
N ASN A 365 -4.65 17.43 -15.20
CA ASN A 365 -4.73 18.41 -16.28
C ASN A 365 -6.14 18.43 -16.90
N ALA A 366 -7.14 18.48 -16.03
CA ALA A 366 -8.55 18.36 -16.42
C ALA A 366 -9.00 19.34 -17.51
N ASP A 367 -8.44 20.56 -17.52
CA ASP A 367 -8.80 21.58 -18.50
C ASP A 367 -8.45 21.21 -19.95
N GLU A 368 -7.44 20.36 -20.13
CA GLU A 368 -7.00 19.89 -21.44
C GLU A 368 -7.76 18.64 -21.92
N ASP A 369 -8.30 17.87 -20.97
CA ASP A 369 -8.87 16.54 -21.23
C ASP A 369 -10.39 16.48 -21.09
N GLN A 370 -11.06 17.60 -21.10
CA GLN A 370 -12.51 17.68 -20.88
C GLN A 370 -13.34 16.94 -21.92
N MET A 371 -14.31 16.18 -21.41
CA MET A 371 -15.45 15.67 -22.18
C MET A 371 -16.68 16.54 -21.88
N PRO A 372 -17.40 17.05 -22.87
CA PRO A 372 -18.54 17.96 -22.66
C PRO A 372 -19.58 17.35 -21.72
N GLY A 373 -19.96 18.11 -20.69
CA GLY A 373 -21.03 17.77 -19.77
C GLY A 373 -20.67 16.83 -18.62
N THR A 374 -19.45 16.34 -18.53
CA THR A 374 -19.02 15.38 -17.50
C THR A 374 -18.05 15.95 -16.47
N PHE A 375 -17.38 17.05 -16.79
CA PHE A 375 -16.36 17.65 -15.94
C PHE A 375 -16.92 18.36 -14.70
N ASN A 376 -16.36 18.05 -13.54
CA ASN A 376 -16.64 18.72 -12.28
C ASN A 376 -15.43 19.54 -11.82
N TYR A 377 -15.44 20.84 -12.04
CA TYR A 377 -14.34 21.76 -11.70
C TYR A 377 -13.96 21.75 -10.22
N LYS A 378 -14.90 21.49 -9.32
CA LYS A 378 -14.64 21.47 -7.88
C LYS A 378 -13.85 20.23 -7.47
N THR A 379 -14.15 19.08 -8.07
CA THR A 379 -13.59 17.79 -7.67
C THR A 379 -12.49 17.30 -8.61
N GLY A 380 -12.52 17.77 -9.89
CA GLY A 380 -11.62 17.32 -10.94
C GLY A 380 -11.92 15.93 -11.49
N TYR A 381 -13.09 15.33 -11.17
CA TYR A 381 -13.52 14.06 -11.75
C TYR A 381 -14.28 14.30 -13.07
N TYR A 382 -13.98 13.51 -14.11
CA TYR A 382 -14.53 13.64 -15.46
C TYR A 382 -14.29 12.37 -16.30
N GLU A 383 -14.95 12.27 -17.46
CA GLU A 383 -14.65 11.24 -18.44
C GLU A 383 -13.26 11.47 -19.05
N ALA A 384 -12.52 10.40 -19.30
CA ALA A 384 -11.21 10.48 -19.92
C ALA A 384 -11.30 10.92 -21.40
N ARG A 385 -10.29 11.65 -21.87
CA ARG A 385 -10.25 12.17 -23.25
C ARG A 385 -10.33 11.08 -24.33
N TRP A 386 -9.65 9.96 -24.08
CA TRP A 386 -9.57 8.86 -25.05
C TRP A 386 -10.85 8.02 -25.14
N GLY A 387 -11.76 8.13 -24.16
CA GLY A 387 -12.96 7.31 -24.19
C GLY A 387 -13.71 7.27 -22.87
N TYR A 388 -14.39 6.18 -22.65
CA TYR A 388 -15.23 5.95 -21.49
C TYR A 388 -14.59 4.87 -20.61
N THR A 389 -13.93 5.25 -19.52
CA THR A 389 -13.31 4.30 -18.58
C THR A 389 -14.39 3.56 -17.76
N ILE A 390 -15.09 2.60 -18.40
CA ILE A 390 -16.17 1.82 -17.77
C ILE A 390 -15.61 0.88 -16.70
N ASP A 391 -14.36 0.49 -16.79
CA ASP A 391 -13.60 -0.21 -15.76
C ASP A 391 -13.49 0.59 -14.44
N SER A 392 -13.78 1.91 -14.43
CA SER A 392 -13.92 2.68 -13.19
C SER A 392 -15.08 2.17 -12.32
N GLN A 393 -16.19 1.67 -12.92
CA GLN A 393 -17.31 1.07 -12.17
C GLN A 393 -16.84 -0.13 -11.35
N THR A 394 -16.13 -1.01 -12.01
CA THR A 394 -15.65 -2.28 -11.44
C THR A 394 -14.45 -2.07 -10.52
N GLY A 395 -13.52 -1.22 -10.92
CA GLY A 395 -12.33 -0.88 -10.14
C GLY A 395 -12.66 -0.26 -8.79
N HIS A 396 -13.64 0.68 -8.74
CA HIS A 396 -14.13 1.24 -7.48
C HIS A 396 -14.64 0.16 -6.53
N VAL A 397 -15.50 -0.73 -7.01
CA VAL A 397 -16.12 -1.78 -6.18
C VAL A 397 -15.09 -2.81 -5.70
N ILE A 398 -14.17 -3.25 -6.60
CA ILE A 398 -13.12 -4.22 -6.25
C ILE A 398 -12.18 -3.63 -5.19
N ASN A 399 -11.66 -2.41 -5.42
CA ASN A 399 -10.80 -1.75 -4.46
C ASN A 399 -11.49 -1.53 -3.12
N THR A 400 -12.77 -1.17 -3.10
CA THR A 400 -13.55 -0.98 -1.86
C THR A 400 -13.71 -2.29 -1.09
N ALA A 401 -14.07 -3.39 -1.77
CA ALA A 401 -14.23 -4.68 -1.12
C ALA A 401 -12.92 -5.25 -0.57
N GLU A 402 -11.83 -5.14 -1.32
CA GLU A 402 -10.51 -5.59 -0.88
C GLU A 402 -9.94 -4.69 0.23
N GLN A 403 -10.17 -3.38 0.17
CA GLN A 403 -9.80 -2.45 1.24
C GLN A 403 -10.56 -2.74 2.53
N PHE A 404 -11.83 -3.13 2.45
CA PHE A 404 -12.61 -3.58 3.61
C PHE A 404 -11.97 -4.82 4.26
N ASP A 405 -11.52 -5.78 3.47
CA ASP A 405 -10.80 -6.95 4.00
C ASP A 405 -9.50 -6.55 4.75
N LEU A 406 -8.85 -5.45 4.34
CA LEU A 406 -7.65 -4.93 5.02
C LEU A 406 -7.98 -4.14 6.29
N CYS A 407 -8.91 -3.19 6.23
CA CYS A 407 -9.22 -2.32 7.38
C CYS A 407 -10.15 -2.99 8.41
N GLY A 408 -11.04 -3.89 7.98
CA GLY A 408 -11.98 -4.60 8.85
C GLY A 408 -13.07 -3.72 9.47
N ASP A 409 -13.25 -2.50 8.98
CA ASP A 409 -14.18 -1.51 9.53
C ASP A 409 -15.56 -1.64 8.88
N ILE A 410 -16.51 -2.21 9.62
CA ILE A 410 -17.89 -2.42 9.15
C ILE A 410 -18.63 -1.09 8.94
N GLU A 411 -18.38 -0.08 9.75
CA GLU A 411 -19.03 1.23 9.58
C GLU A 411 -18.51 1.94 8.34
N TRP A 412 -17.22 1.82 8.05
CA TRP A 412 -16.65 2.28 6.79
C TRP A 412 -17.29 1.56 5.60
N LEU A 413 -17.42 0.22 5.63
CA LEU A 413 -18.11 -0.53 4.58
C LEU A 413 -19.56 -0.09 4.39
N LYS A 414 -20.32 0.12 5.48
CA LYS A 414 -21.69 0.63 5.42
C LYS A 414 -21.78 1.97 4.71
N SER A 415 -20.78 2.85 4.93
CA SER A 415 -20.74 4.16 4.27
C SER A 415 -20.55 4.06 2.76
N HIS A 416 -19.94 2.98 2.27
CA HIS A 416 -19.71 2.71 0.84
C HIS A 416 -20.85 1.94 0.16
N LYS A 417 -21.77 1.33 0.93
CA LYS A 417 -22.84 0.45 0.39
C LYS A 417 -23.60 1.11 -0.77
N ALA A 418 -24.15 2.29 -0.54
CA ALA A 418 -24.96 2.96 -1.55
C ALA A 418 -24.16 3.33 -2.82
N GLY A 419 -22.88 3.70 -2.67
CA GLY A 419 -22.02 4.03 -3.80
C GLY A 419 -21.70 2.80 -4.66
N CYS A 420 -21.27 1.71 -4.01
CA CYS A 420 -20.94 0.48 -4.71
C CYS A 420 -22.17 -0.16 -5.38
N GLU A 421 -23.32 -0.20 -4.69
CA GLU A 421 -24.58 -0.66 -5.31
C GLU A 421 -24.95 0.17 -6.54
N LYS A 422 -24.89 1.51 -6.45
CA LYS A 422 -25.16 2.39 -7.61
C LYS A 422 -24.20 2.12 -8.77
N ALA A 423 -22.91 1.93 -8.48
CA ALA A 423 -21.92 1.64 -9.51
C ALA A 423 -22.20 0.31 -10.21
N LEU A 424 -22.50 -0.75 -9.48
CA LEU A 424 -22.86 -2.05 -10.03
C LEU A 424 -24.17 -1.98 -10.82
N ASP A 425 -25.21 -1.39 -10.23
CA ASP A 425 -26.55 -1.29 -10.83
C ASP A 425 -26.51 -0.42 -12.12
N TRP A 426 -25.61 0.58 -12.19
CA TRP A 426 -25.42 1.37 -13.42
C TRP A 426 -24.96 0.48 -14.56
N LEU A 427 -24.00 -0.39 -14.34
CA LEU A 427 -23.49 -1.29 -15.39
C LEU A 427 -24.47 -2.46 -15.66
N ILE A 428 -25.14 -3.00 -14.63
CA ILE A 428 -26.15 -4.05 -14.79
C ILE A 428 -27.32 -3.60 -15.70
N ARG A 429 -27.76 -2.34 -15.56
CA ARG A 429 -28.82 -1.78 -16.42
C ARG A 429 -28.41 -1.67 -17.89
N ARG A 430 -27.13 -1.85 -18.22
CA ARG A 430 -26.58 -1.84 -19.58
C ARG A 430 -26.52 -3.24 -20.22
N ASP A 431 -27.39 -4.14 -19.83
CA ASP A 431 -27.71 -5.41 -20.51
C ASP A 431 -29.01 -5.22 -21.31
N SER A 432 -28.96 -4.39 -22.38
CA SER A 432 -30.19 -3.98 -23.10
C SER A 432 -30.80 -5.10 -23.94
N ASN A 433 -30.01 -6.06 -24.37
CA ASN A 433 -30.42 -7.24 -25.13
C ASN A 433 -30.76 -8.45 -24.23
N GLY A 434 -30.53 -8.36 -22.91
CA GLY A 434 -30.87 -9.36 -21.92
C GLY A 434 -29.99 -10.62 -21.97
N ASN A 435 -28.84 -10.56 -22.64
CA ASN A 435 -27.93 -11.70 -22.79
C ASN A 435 -27.02 -11.92 -21.57
N GLY A 436 -27.03 -11.02 -20.58
CA GLY A 436 -26.21 -11.10 -19.37
C GLY A 436 -24.77 -10.65 -19.53
N ILE A 437 -24.42 -10.03 -20.66
CA ILE A 437 -23.15 -9.38 -20.96
C ILE A 437 -23.41 -7.88 -20.93
N PHE A 438 -22.59 -7.11 -20.20
CA PHE A 438 -22.83 -5.69 -19.99
C PHE A 438 -22.20 -4.86 -21.10
N GLU A 439 -22.95 -3.86 -21.55
CA GLU A 439 -22.64 -3.02 -22.70
C GLU A 439 -21.88 -1.76 -22.27
N MET A 440 -20.88 -1.39 -23.06
CA MET A 440 -20.13 -0.14 -22.91
C MET A 440 -20.93 1.04 -23.49
N MET A 441 -20.43 2.27 -23.34
CA MET A 441 -21.12 3.48 -23.81
C MET A 441 -21.00 3.66 -25.32
N ASN A 442 -19.89 3.26 -25.94
CA ASN A 442 -19.66 3.25 -27.38
C ASN A 442 -20.24 1.98 -28.03
N ASN A 443 -20.72 2.11 -29.26
CA ASN A 443 -21.41 1.01 -29.98
C ASN A 443 -20.50 0.28 -30.97
N SER A 444 -19.43 0.94 -31.44
CA SER A 444 -18.53 0.34 -32.45
C SER A 444 -17.18 1.05 -32.51
N ILE A 445 -16.21 0.38 -33.13
CA ILE A 445 -14.88 0.93 -33.44
C ILE A 445 -14.93 2.24 -34.23
N LYS A 446 -16.02 2.51 -34.97
CA LYS A 446 -16.19 3.74 -35.76
C LYS A 446 -16.30 5.01 -34.91
N GLU A 447 -16.58 4.88 -33.62
CA GLU A 447 -16.62 6.02 -32.70
C GLU A 447 -15.22 6.47 -32.28
N GLU A 448 -14.18 5.66 -32.52
CA GLU A 448 -12.79 5.93 -32.16
C GLU A 448 -12.65 6.29 -30.66
N LYS A 449 -13.32 5.53 -29.79
CA LYS A 449 -13.32 5.68 -28.34
C LYS A 449 -13.01 4.34 -27.69
N ALA A 450 -12.08 4.35 -26.75
CA ALA A 450 -11.86 3.22 -25.84
C ALA A 450 -13.01 3.11 -24.81
N SER A 451 -13.17 1.97 -24.20
CA SER A 451 -14.15 1.76 -23.11
C SER A 451 -13.51 1.30 -21.79
N ASP A 452 -12.20 1.17 -21.77
CA ASP A 452 -11.44 0.77 -20.60
C ASP A 452 -10.05 1.44 -20.58
N TRP A 453 -9.14 0.89 -19.79
CA TRP A 453 -7.78 1.32 -19.59
C TRP A 453 -6.94 1.42 -20.88
N LEU A 454 -7.19 0.58 -21.90
CA LEU A 454 -6.44 0.61 -23.14
C LEU A 454 -6.90 1.79 -24.01
N ASP A 455 -6.17 2.89 -23.89
CA ASP A 455 -6.59 4.20 -24.41
C ASP A 455 -6.50 4.36 -25.93
N ILE A 456 -5.73 3.51 -26.61
CA ILE A 456 -5.57 3.54 -28.07
C ILE A 456 -6.34 2.45 -28.81
N VAL A 457 -6.99 1.55 -28.08
CA VAL A 457 -7.76 0.44 -28.63
C VAL A 457 -9.25 0.77 -28.56
N TRP A 458 -9.94 0.74 -29.70
CA TRP A 458 -11.35 1.16 -29.80
C TRP A 458 -12.33 0.07 -29.32
N ALA A 459 -11.98 -0.61 -28.22
CA ALA A 459 -12.87 -1.60 -27.61
C ALA A 459 -14.23 -0.98 -27.29
N SER A 460 -15.30 -1.64 -27.71
CA SER A 460 -16.63 -1.06 -27.68
C SER A 460 -17.68 -2.04 -27.14
N PHE A 461 -18.89 -1.71 -27.17
CA PHE A 461 -20.18 -2.29 -26.84
C PHE A 461 -20.15 -3.43 -25.82
N GLU A 462 -19.76 -4.66 -26.18
CA GLU A 462 -19.54 -5.77 -25.23
C GLU A 462 -18.04 -6.01 -25.08
N ASN A 463 -17.43 -5.45 -24.02
CA ASN A 463 -16.00 -5.52 -23.74
C ASN A 463 -15.72 -6.65 -22.74
N ALA A 464 -14.93 -7.65 -23.17
CA ALA A 464 -14.61 -8.83 -22.35
C ALA A 464 -13.78 -8.49 -21.11
N PHE A 465 -12.86 -7.51 -21.19
CA PHE A 465 -12.02 -7.12 -20.06
C PHE A 465 -12.83 -6.50 -18.92
N VAL A 466 -13.71 -5.54 -19.26
CA VAL A 466 -14.62 -4.91 -18.27
C VAL A 466 -15.60 -5.93 -17.71
N ASN A 467 -16.15 -6.83 -18.54
CA ASN A 467 -17.06 -7.88 -18.08
C ASN A 467 -16.35 -8.89 -17.15
N ALA A 468 -15.07 -9.21 -17.38
CA ALA A 468 -14.29 -10.05 -16.48
C ALA A 468 -14.06 -9.35 -15.12
N GLN A 469 -13.77 -8.07 -15.11
CA GLN A 469 -13.69 -7.29 -13.85
C GLN A 469 -15.06 -7.20 -13.17
N MET A 470 -16.15 -7.07 -13.92
CA MET A 470 -17.50 -7.03 -13.36
C MET A 470 -17.85 -8.34 -12.65
N TYR A 471 -17.43 -9.48 -13.18
CA TYR A 471 -17.61 -10.76 -12.51
C TYR A 471 -16.92 -10.80 -11.14
N GLU A 472 -15.69 -10.30 -11.04
CA GLU A 472 -14.95 -10.18 -9.77
C GLU A 472 -15.65 -9.20 -8.82
N ALA A 473 -16.03 -8.02 -9.32
CA ALA A 473 -16.73 -7.01 -8.54
C ALA A 473 -18.04 -7.52 -7.92
N LEU A 474 -18.85 -8.24 -8.71
CA LEU A 474 -20.11 -8.83 -8.26
C LEU A 474 -19.90 -9.86 -7.14
N ASN A 475 -18.91 -10.75 -7.29
CA ASN A 475 -18.60 -11.77 -6.29
C ASN A 475 -18.07 -11.18 -4.99
N LEU A 476 -17.13 -10.23 -5.08
CA LEU A 476 -16.60 -9.55 -3.90
C LEU A 476 -17.68 -8.75 -3.17
N TRP A 477 -18.51 -8.01 -3.92
CA TRP A 477 -19.57 -7.22 -3.32
C TRP A 477 -20.69 -8.07 -2.72
N ALA A 478 -21.05 -9.19 -3.34
CA ALA A 478 -21.96 -10.17 -2.72
C ALA A 478 -21.44 -10.68 -1.37
N GLY A 479 -20.12 -10.81 -1.22
CA GLY A 479 -19.48 -11.08 0.07
C GLY A 479 -19.68 -9.95 1.08
N CYS A 480 -19.48 -8.70 0.66
CA CYS A 480 -19.72 -7.52 1.49
C CYS A 480 -21.19 -7.40 1.95
N GLU A 481 -22.14 -7.66 1.05
CA GLU A 481 -23.57 -7.65 1.39
C GLU A 481 -23.93 -8.69 2.44
N ARG A 482 -23.33 -9.90 2.39
CA ARG A 482 -23.51 -10.92 3.44
C ARG A 482 -23.02 -10.43 4.80
N VAL A 483 -21.88 -9.75 4.84
CA VAL A 483 -21.34 -9.14 6.08
C VAL A 483 -22.26 -8.05 6.61
N LEU A 484 -22.86 -7.26 5.73
CA LEU A 484 -23.82 -6.20 6.06
C LEU A 484 -25.22 -6.76 6.42
N GLY A 485 -25.44 -8.08 6.29
CA GLY A 485 -26.71 -8.75 6.61
C GLY A 485 -27.74 -8.68 5.50
N ASP A 486 -27.43 -8.16 4.32
CA ASP A 486 -28.33 -8.06 3.17
C ASP A 486 -28.24 -9.29 2.26
N LYS A 487 -28.80 -10.40 2.76
CA LYS A 487 -28.77 -11.67 2.03
C LYS A 487 -29.45 -11.58 0.65
N ALA A 488 -30.52 -10.80 0.53
CA ALA A 488 -31.24 -10.67 -0.73
C ALA A 488 -30.39 -10.02 -1.82
N LYS A 489 -29.67 -8.96 -1.49
CA LYS A 489 -28.70 -8.31 -2.40
C LYS A 489 -27.54 -9.22 -2.72
N ALA A 490 -26.98 -9.93 -1.73
CA ALA A 490 -25.91 -10.90 -1.95
C ALA A 490 -26.30 -12.00 -2.94
N ASP A 491 -27.50 -12.58 -2.77
CA ASP A 491 -28.02 -13.63 -3.65
C ASP A 491 -28.29 -13.05 -5.07
N TYR A 492 -28.81 -11.82 -5.17
CA TYR A 492 -29.01 -11.12 -6.43
C TYR A 492 -27.70 -10.94 -7.22
N TYR A 493 -26.66 -10.35 -6.60
CA TYR A 493 -25.37 -10.14 -7.29
C TYR A 493 -24.70 -11.48 -7.64
N THR A 494 -24.83 -12.50 -6.80
CA THR A 494 -24.35 -13.86 -7.11
C THR A 494 -25.05 -14.43 -8.34
N ALA A 495 -26.37 -14.27 -8.46
CA ALA A 495 -27.13 -14.72 -9.62
C ALA A 495 -26.76 -13.96 -10.92
N VAL A 496 -26.53 -12.64 -10.81
CA VAL A 496 -26.05 -11.82 -11.92
C VAL A 496 -24.67 -12.27 -12.40
N ALA A 497 -23.73 -12.53 -11.45
CA ALA A 497 -22.41 -13.04 -11.76
C ALA A 497 -22.49 -14.41 -12.45
N GLN A 498 -23.35 -15.32 -12.01
CA GLN A 498 -23.53 -16.62 -12.63
C GLN A 498 -24.08 -16.50 -14.06
N LYS A 499 -25.09 -15.64 -14.27
CA LYS A 499 -25.63 -15.38 -15.63
C LYS A 499 -24.55 -14.83 -16.57
N LEU A 500 -23.74 -13.89 -16.09
CA LEU A 500 -22.59 -13.37 -16.85
C LEU A 500 -21.62 -14.50 -17.22
N LYS A 501 -21.23 -15.34 -16.25
CA LYS A 501 -20.29 -16.45 -16.45
C LYS A 501 -20.80 -17.42 -17.51
N ASP A 502 -22.06 -17.83 -17.44
CA ASP A 502 -22.67 -18.79 -18.36
C ASP A 502 -22.69 -18.27 -19.82
N ASN A 503 -23.01 -16.99 -20.00
CA ASN A 503 -23.09 -16.41 -21.32
C ASN A 503 -21.72 -15.99 -21.89
N PHE A 504 -20.83 -15.47 -21.05
CA PHE A 504 -19.48 -15.08 -21.43
C PHE A 504 -18.69 -16.26 -22.02
N ASN A 505 -18.84 -17.44 -21.46
CA ASN A 505 -18.10 -18.63 -21.88
C ASN A 505 -18.68 -19.34 -23.12
N LYS A 506 -19.78 -18.89 -23.67
CA LYS A 506 -20.27 -19.37 -24.98
C LYS A 506 -19.24 -19.06 -26.06
N SER A 507 -19.32 -19.78 -27.17
CA SER A 507 -18.47 -19.48 -28.32
C SER A 507 -18.86 -18.11 -28.94
N ILE A 508 -17.91 -17.52 -29.67
CA ILE A 508 -18.18 -16.27 -30.43
C ILE A 508 -19.35 -16.40 -31.38
N HIS A 509 -19.62 -17.61 -31.87
CA HIS A 509 -20.74 -17.92 -32.78
C HIS A 509 -22.11 -17.99 -32.04
N GLU A 510 -22.07 -18.13 -30.70
CA GLU A 510 -23.25 -18.21 -29.85
C GLU A 510 -23.43 -16.96 -28.98
N GLY A 511 -22.68 -15.90 -29.27
CA GLY A 511 -22.73 -14.61 -28.57
C GLY A 511 -21.86 -14.51 -27.32
N GLY A 512 -20.98 -15.48 -27.06
CA GLY A 512 -19.96 -15.40 -26.02
C GLY A 512 -18.62 -14.85 -26.52
N PHE A 513 -17.57 -15.01 -25.72
CA PHE A 513 -16.22 -14.51 -26.04
C PHE A 513 -15.19 -15.60 -26.35
N TRP A 514 -15.52 -16.87 -26.21
CA TRP A 514 -14.61 -17.97 -26.52
C TRP A 514 -14.49 -18.19 -28.04
N SER A 515 -13.28 -18.06 -28.58
CA SER A 515 -12.95 -18.47 -29.95
C SER A 515 -12.46 -19.91 -29.95
N PRO A 516 -13.26 -20.90 -30.42
CA PRO A 516 -12.84 -22.30 -30.51
C PRO A 516 -11.71 -22.51 -31.50
N GLU A 517 -11.65 -21.72 -32.59
CA GLU A 517 -10.64 -21.79 -33.64
C GLU A 517 -9.27 -21.33 -33.14
N LYS A 518 -9.24 -20.19 -32.43
CA LYS A 518 -7.99 -19.60 -31.88
C LYS A 518 -7.66 -20.08 -30.49
N LYS A 519 -8.57 -20.77 -29.79
CA LYS A 519 -8.42 -21.28 -28.40
C LYS A 519 -8.07 -20.19 -27.41
N GLN A 520 -8.79 -19.09 -27.49
CA GLN A 520 -8.60 -17.90 -26.66
C GLN A 520 -9.91 -17.13 -26.51
N TYR A 521 -9.95 -16.19 -25.58
CA TYR A 521 -11.03 -15.22 -25.47
C TYR A 521 -10.71 -14.01 -26.35
N VAL A 522 -11.72 -13.53 -27.10
CA VAL A 522 -11.65 -12.29 -27.89
C VAL A 522 -11.91 -11.09 -26.99
N TYR A 523 -11.49 -9.89 -27.43
CA TYR A 523 -11.51 -8.72 -26.56
C TYR A 523 -12.88 -8.04 -26.52
N TRP A 524 -13.52 -7.81 -27.68
CA TRP A 524 -14.85 -7.19 -27.67
C TRP A 524 -15.71 -7.57 -28.88
N ARG A 525 -16.98 -7.20 -28.75
CA ARG A 525 -17.96 -7.27 -29.85
C ARG A 525 -18.65 -5.93 -30.00
N ASP A 526 -18.74 -5.43 -31.22
CA ASP A 526 -19.53 -4.27 -31.59
C ASP A 526 -21.04 -4.58 -31.54
N LYS A 527 -21.87 -3.53 -31.49
CA LYS A 527 -23.33 -3.68 -31.45
C LYS A 527 -23.94 -4.40 -32.65
N ASP A 528 -23.26 -4.38 -33.80
CA ASP A 528 -23.66 -5.11 -34.99
C ASP A 528 -23.29 -6.60 -34.99
N GLY A 529 -22.63 -7.05 -33.93
CA GLY A 529 -22.17 -8.42 -33.77
C GLY A 529 -20.75 -8.68 -34.27
N SER A 530 -20.07 -7.69 -34.87
CA SER A 530 -18.69 -7.81 -35.31
C SER A 530 -17.76 -8.13 -34.16
N VAL A 531 -16.88 -9.13 -34.33
CA VAL A 531 -15.94 -9.59 -33.29
C VAL A 531 -14.54 -9.03 -33.56
N HIS A 532 -13.91 -8.54 -32.52
CA HIS A 532 -12.65 -7.82 -32.56
C HIS A 532 -11.68 -8.27 -31.46
N GLY A 533 -10.38 -7.89 -31.58
CA GLY A 533 -9.36 -8.21 -30.62
C GLY A 533 -9.12 -9.72 -30.49
N ASP A 534 -9.04 -10.43 -31.61
CA ASP A 534 -8.75 -11.86 -31.67
C ASP A 534 -7.24 -12.17 -31.82
N ASN A 535 -6.40 -11.23 -31.41
CA ASN A 535 -4.94 -11.18 -31.55
C ASN A 535 -4.19 -11.58 -30.27
N LEU A 536 -4.79 -12.41 -29.44
CA LEU A 536 -4.29 -12.91 -28.15
C LEU A 536 -3.88 -11.77 -27.19
N VAL A 537 -4.88 -11.00 -26.78
CA VAL A 537 -4.72 -9.90 -25.80
C VAL A 537 -4.54 -10.50 -24.41
N THR A 538 -3.35 -10.32 -23.83
CA THR A 538 -2.98 -10.99 -22.56
C THR A 538 -3.76 -10.50 -21.35
N PRO A 539 -4.01 -9.18 -21.10
CA PRO A 539 -4.82 -8.74 -19.97
C PRO A 539 -6.23 -9.34 -19.96
N VAL A 540 -6.88 -9.44 -21.14
CA VAL A 540 -8.21 -10.03 -21.28
C VAL A 540 -8.20 -11.49 -20.85
N ASN A 541 -7.32 -12.29 -21.47
CA ASN A 541 -7.24 -13.71 -21.21
C ASN A 541 -6.82 -14.04 -19.76
N PHE A 542 -5.91 -13.25 -19.21
CA PHE A 542 -5.52 -13.39 -17.80
C PHE A 542 -6.65 -13.01 -16.84
N ALA A 543 -7.37 -11.91 -17.07
CA ALA A 543 -8.49 -11.49 -16.23
C ALA A 543 -9.59 -12.57 -16.18
N VAL A 544 -9.95 -13.15 -17.31
CA VAL A 544 -10.96 -14.22 -17.40
C VAL A 544 -10.58 -15.42 -16.53
N ILE A 545 -9.30 -15.79 -16.52
CA ILE A 545 -8.80 -16.92 -15.74
C ILE A 545 -8.58 -16.53 -14.27
N ALA A 546 -7.93 -15.41 -14.01
CA ALA A 546 -7.54 -14.95 -12.68
C ALA A 546 -8.75 -14.65 -11.77
N PHE A 547 -9.84 -14.15 -12.34
CA PHE A 547 -11.07 -13.89 -11.61
C PHE A 547 -12.01 -15.11 -11.53
N GLY A 548 -11.67 -16.23 -12.18
CA GLY A 548 -12.47 -17.46 -12.16
C GLY A 548 -13.73 -17.38 -13.01
N LEU A 549 -13.78 -16.45 -13.96
CA LEU A 549 -14.86 -16.36 -14.94
C LEU A 549 -14.84 -17.59 -15.87
N CYS A 550 -13.64 -18.11 -16.22
CA CYS A 550 -13.45 -19.42 -16.80
C CYS A 550 -12.98 -20.43 -15.73
N ASP A 551 -13.66 -21.57 -15.61
CA ASP A 551 -13.29 -22.71 -14.79
C ASP A 551 -13.03 -24.00 -15.61
N ASP A 552 -13.17 -23.94 -16.95
CA ASP A 552 -12.82 -25.04 -17.85
C ASP A 552 -11.30 -25.22 -17.90
N LYS A 553 -10.78 -26.22 -17.21
CA LYS A 553 -9.34 -26.52 -17.12
C LYS A 553 -8.69 -26.71 -18.49
N ARG A 554 -9.41 -27.23 -19.48
CA ARG A 554 -8.90 -27.43 -20.82
C ARG A 554 -8.71 -26.09 -21.54
N ARG A 555 -9.68 -25.17 -21.43
CA ARG A 555 -9.57 -23.81 -22.02
C ARG A 555 -8.46 -23.03 -21.33
N ILE A 556 -8.38 -23.09 -20.01
CA ILE A 556 -7.30 -22.46 -19.23
C ILE A 556 -5.93 -22.95 -19.73
N ALA A 557 -5.74 -24.28 -19.85
CA ALA A 557 -4.49 -24.83 -20.35
C ALA A 557 -4.19 -24.35 -21.78
N GLN A 558 -5.17 -24.37 -22.69
CA GLN A 558 -4.99 -23.94 -24.07
C GLN A 558 -4.54 -22.48 -24.18
N VAL A 559 -5.10 -21.58 -23.38
CA VAL A 559 -4.73 -20.16 -23.34
C VAL A 559 -3.33 -19.99 -22.77
N LEU A 560 -3.07 -20.55 -21.59
CA LEU A 560 -1.82 -20.31 -20.86
C LEU A 560 -0.61 -20.95 -21.54
N GLU A 561 -0.75 -22.16 -22.10
CA GLU A 561 0.29 -22.81 -22.90
C GLU A 561 0.65 -22.00 -24.16
N GLN A 562 -0.36 -21.45 -24.83
CA GLN A 562 -0.16 -20.61 -26.02
C GLN A 562 0.61 -19.34 -25.67
N ILE A 563 0.23 -18.65 -24.58
CA ILE A 563 0.91 -17.44 -24.10
C ILE A 563 2.35 -17.76 -23.68
N GLU A 564 2.57 -18.80 -22.88
CA GLU A 564 3.90 -19.19 -22.42
C GLU A 564 4.81 -19.58 -23.57
N LYS A 565 4.33 -20.40 -24.48
CA LYS A 565 5.08 -20.84 -25.66
C LYS A 565 5.58 -19.65 -26.49
N ARG A 566 4.73 -18.66 -26.72
CA ARG A 566 5.08 -17.46 -27.51
C ARG A 566 6.02 -16.53 -26.73
N THR A 567 5.80 -16.33 -25.42
CA THR A 567 6.69 -15.52 -24.57
C THR A 567 8.11 -16.08 -24.55
N VAL A 568 8.25 -17.41 -24.42
CA VAL A 568 9.54 -18.10 -24.44
C VAL A 568 10.19 -18.04 -25.83
N ALA A 569 9.43 -18.24 -26.89
CA ALA A 569 9.94 -18.22 -28.27
C ALA A 569 10.54 -16.85 -28.64
N GLU A 570 10.00 -15.78 -28.10
CA GLU A 570 10.50 -14.40 -28.29
C GLU A 570 11.51 -13.96 -27.21
N ASN A 571 11.83 -14.83 -26.26
CA ASN A 571 12.73 -14.56 -25.13
C ASN A 571 12.35 -13.29 -24.35
N LEU A 572 11.06 -13.08 -24.07
CA LEU A 572 10.57 -11.90 -23.36
C LEU A 572 10.69 -12.10 -21.85
N PHE A 573 11.09 -11.05 -21.13
CA PHE A 573 11.15 -11.10 -19.67
C PHE A 573 9.74 -11.10 -19.03
N HIS A 574 8.73 -10.59 -19.77
CA HIS A 574 7.34 -10.52 -19.33
C HIS A 574 6.40 -10.56 -20.53
N TRP A 575 5.11 -10.74 -20.28
CA TRP A 575 4.09 -10.85 -21.31
C TRP A 575 3.86 -9.53 -22.05
N PRO A 576 3.82 -9.53 -23.39
CA PRO A 576 3.38 -8.37 -24.15
C PRO A 576 1.88 -8.18 -23.99
N LEU A 577 1.37 -6.99 -24.26
CA LEU A 577 -0.05 -6.69 -24.16
C LEU A 577 -0.89 -7.53 -25.13
N CYS A 578 -0.39 -7.73 -26.34
CA CYS A 578 -0.96 -8.66 -27.31
C CYS A 578 0.15 -9.34 -28.12
N PHE A 579 -0.12 -10.54 -28.64
CA PHE A 579 0.89 -11.29 -29.40
C PHE A 579 0.87 -11.02 -30.89
N ASP A 580 -0.29 -10.70 -31.45
CA ASP A 580 -0.44 -10.30 -32.84
C ASP A 580 -0.97 -8.86 -32.90
N SER A 581 -0.77 -8.18 -34.06
CA SER A 581 -1.27 -6.83 -34.24
C SER A 581 -2.80 -6.77 -34.17
N PHE A 582 -3.32 -5.74 -33.54
CA PHE A 582 -4.69 -5.32 -33.83
C PHE A 582 -4.84 -4.96 -35.32
N LYS A 583 -6.04 -5.02 -35.86
CA LYS A 583 -6.33 -4.49 -37.21
C LYS A 583 -6.20 -2.97 -37.20
N ARG A 584 -5.91 -2.41 -38.36
CA ARG A 584 -5.61 -0.98 -38.46
C ARG A 584 -6.75 -0.08 -37.97
N GLU A 585 -7.98 -0.50 -38.22
CA GLU A 585 -9.21 0.18 -37.83
C GLU A 585 -9.59 0.03 -36.37
N GLU A 586 -8.93 -0.89 -35.65
CA GLU A 586 -9.22 -1.16 -34.21
C GLU A 586 -8.42 -0.28 -33.26
N VAL A 587 -7.42 0.45 -33.76
CA VAL A 587 -6.49 1.24 -32.93
C VAL A 587 -6.20 2.62 -33.48
N SER A 588 -5.76 3.52 -32.61
CA SER A 588 -5.33 4.86 -32.95
C SER A 588 -4.23 4.87 -34.03
N ALA A 589 -4.34 5.80 -34.97
CA ALA A 589 -3.36 5.97 -36.05
C ALA A 589 -1.94 6.24 -35.56
N GLY A 590 -1.78 6.97 -34.45
CA GLY A 590 -0.47 7.36 -33.93
C GLY A 590 0.34 6.20 -33.34
N ASN A 591 -0.30 5.05 -33.04
CA ASN A 591 0.34 3.90 -32.40
C ASN A 591 0.45 2.69 -33.35
N TRP A 592 0.55 2.95 -34.59
CA TRP A 592 0.88 2.01 -35.68
C TRP A 592 2.26 2.31 -36.26
N PRO A 593 3.09 1.32 -36.63
CA PRO A 593 2.85 -0.12 -36.77
C PRO A 593 3.13 -0.93 -35.49
N PHE A 594 2.73 -2.20 -35.52
CA PHE A 594 3.05 -3.23 -34.55
C PHE A 594 4.56 -3.61 -34.56
N PRO A 595 5.18 -3.91 -33.38
CA PRO A 595 4.68 -3.72 -32.02
C PRO A 595 4.99 -2.28 -31.52
N THR A 596 3.99 -1.56 -31.09
CA THR A 596 4.15 -0.21 -30.53
C THR A 596 3.07 0.06 -29.52
N TYR A 597 3.43 0.54 -28.33
CA TYR A 597 2.54 0.90 -27.24
C TYR A 597 1.56 -0.25 -26.90
N GLU A 598 0.27 0.01 -26.72
CA GLU A 598 -0.73 -1.01 -26.40
C GLU A 598 -0.96 -1.99 -27.57
N ASN A 599 -0.47 -1.68 -28.76
CA ASN A 599 -0.44 -2.60 -29.88
C ASN A 599 0.85 -3.45 -29.86
N GLY A 600 1.20 -4.06 -28.73
CA GLY A 600 2.18 -5.13 -28.68
C GLY A 600 3.41 -4.95 -27.80
N ASP A 601 3.64 -3.78 -27.15
CA ASP A 601 4.70 -3.63 -26.17
C ASP A 601 4.40 -4.42 -24.88
N ILE A 602 5.39 -4.55 -24.01
CA ILE A 602 5.27 -5.22 -22.72
C ILE A 602 4.73 -4.24 -21.69
N PHE A 603 3.55 -4.53 -21.13
CA PHE A 603 2.90 -3.76 -20.05
C PHE A 603 2.80 -4.57 -18.77
N PRO A 604 3.73 -4.41 -17.82
CA PRO A 604 3.71 -5.19 -16.58
C PRO A 604 2.55 -4.85 -15.62
N THR A 605 1.80 -3.76 -15.85
CA THR A 605 0.69 -3.31 -15.01
C THR A 605 -0.32 -4.44 -14.72
N TRP A 606 -0.59 -5.29 -15.70
CA TRP A 606 -1.49 -6.43 -15.56
C TRP A 606 -0.80 -7.74 -15.18
N GLY A 607 0.49 -7.65 -14.80
CA GLY A 607 1.30 -8.82 -14.43
C GLY A 607 0.74 -9.63 -13.26
N TYR A 608 0.05 -8.99 -12.32
CA TYR A 608 -0.60 -9.70 -11.21
C TYR A 608 -1.69 -10.67 -11.70
N LEU A 609 -2.42 -10.32 -12.75
CA LEU A 609 -3.42 -11.22 -13.36
C LEU A 609 -2.75 -12.44 -14.00
N GLY A 610 -1.65 -12.22 -14.72
CA GLY A 610 -0.86 -13.32 -15.29
C GLY A 610 -0.31 -14.25 -14.21
N VAL A 611 0.30 -13.71 -13.15
CA VAL A 611 0.80 -14.51 -12.03
C VAL A 611 -0.32 -15.31 -11.39
N ARG A 612 -1.47 -14.68 -11.10
CA ARG A 612 -2.65 -15.35 -10.52
C ARG A 612 -3.21 -16.44 -11.43
N ALA A 613 -3.29 -16.19 -12.74
CA ALA A 613 -3.74 -17.18 -13.70
C ALA A 613 -2.81 -18.41 -13.74
N TYR A 614 -1.49 -18.19 -13.75
CA TYR A 614 -0.54 -19.29 -13.77
C TYR A 614 -0.41 -20.05 -12.45
N VAL A 615 -0.62 -19.42 -11.30
CA VAL A 615 -0.55 -20.11 -9.99
C VAL A 615 -1.47 -21.32 -9.94
N GLY A 616 -2.67 -21.24 -10.49
CA GLY A 616 -3.63 -22.35 -10.55
C GLY A 616 -3.30 -23.39 -11.63
N TYR A 617 -2.41 -23.08 -12.56
CA TYR A 617 -2.02 -23.94 -13.67
C TYR A 617 -0.60 -24.54 -13.50
N ASP A 618 0.41 -23.66 -13.35
CA ASP A 618 1.80 -24.02 -13.08
C ASP A 618 2.46 -22.93 -12.25
N LYS A 619 2.64 -23.19 -10.94
CA LYS A 619 3.25 -22.28 -9.98
C LYS A 619 4.71 -21.92 -10.29
N HIS A 620 5.44 -22.77 -11.04
CA HIS A 620 6.81 -22.48 -11.43
C HIS A 620 6.88 -21.41 -12.51
N ILE A 621 5.92 -21.39 -13.43
CA ILE A 621 5.78 -20.32 -14.44
C ILE A 621 5.43 -19.01 -13.75
N ALA A 622 4.46 -19.01 -12.82
CA ALA A 622 4.11 -17.83 -12.03
C ALA A 622 5.35 -17.24 -11.32
N LEU A 623 6.12 -18.08 -10.63
CA LEU A 623 7.34 -17.68 -9.93
C LEU A 623 8.44 -17.17 -10.88
N LYS A 624 8.59 -17.78 -12.05
CA LYS A 624 9.53 -17.33 -13.08
C LYS A 624 9.31 -15.85 -13.42
N TYR A 625 8.07 -15.44 -13.66
CA TYR A 625 7.76 -14.05 -14.04
C TYR A 625 7.94 -13.07 -12.88
N ILE A 626 7.69 -13.47 -11.63
CA ILE A 626 8.07 -12.66 -10.46
C ILE A 626 9.58 -12.40 -10.45
N ARG A 627 10.38 -13.43 -10.63
CA ARG A 627 11.86 -13.31 -10.63
C ARG A 627 12.36 -12.45 -11.79
N ASN A 628 11.77 -12.59 -12.97
CA ASN A 628 12.08 -11.76 -14.13
C ASN A 628 11.80 -10.28 -13.87
N ILE A 629 10.66 -9.97 -13.24
CA ILE A 629 10.29 -8.59 -12.86
C ILE A 629 11.30 -8.00 -11.87
N LEU A 630 11.71 -8.75 -10.85
CA LEU A 630 12.69 -8.30 -9.89
C LEU A 630 14.06 -8.07 -10.54
N ALA A 631 14.47 -8.94 -11.47
CA ALA A 631 15.69 -8.77 -12.24
C ALA A 631 15.65 -7.52 -13.13
N GLN A 632 14.51 -7.26 -13.79
CA GLN A 632 14.31 -6.04 -14.59
C GLN A 632 14.35 -4.78 -13.72
N TYR A 633 13.72 -4.79 -12.55
CA TYR A 633 13.79 -3.68 -11.61
C TYR A 633 15.23 -3.40 -11.15
N LYS A 634 16.03 -4.41 -10.86
CA LYS A 634 17.46 -4.23 -10.51
C LYS A 634 18.26 -3.62 -11.63
N LYS A 635 17.97 -3.98 -12.88
CA LYS A 635 18.64 -3.42 -14.06
C LYS A 635 18.29 -1.94 -14.25
N ASP A 636 17.03 -1.55 -14.09
CA ASP A 636 16.54 -0.22 -14.45
C ASP A 636 16.51 0.75 -13.24
N GLY A 637 16.39 0.22 -12.02
CA GLY A 637 16.23 0.99 -10.79
C GLY A 637 14.89 1.72 -10.68
N LEU A 638 13.95 1.43 -11.57
CA LEU A 638 12.61 2.01 -11.59
C LEU A 638 11.64 1.12 -12.39
N SER A 639 10.36 1.52 -12.44
CA SER A 639 9.34 0.94 -13.32
C SER A 639 9.01 1.93 -14.43
N SER A 640 9.18 1.55 -15.68
CA SER A 640 8.70 2.33 -16.82
C SER A 640 7.22 2.02 -17.09
N GLN A 641 6.51 2.92 -17.78
CA GLN A 641 5.12 2.71 -18.21
C GLN A 641 4.98 1.37 -18.94
N ARG A 642 5.87 1.15 -19.90
CA ARG A 642 5.97 -0.05 -20.70
C ARG A 642 7.41 -0.37 -21.05
N TYR A 643 7.62 -1.50 -21.67
CA TYR A 643 8.92 -1.93 -22.19
C TYR A 643 8.78 -2.31 -23.66
N SER A 644 9.73 -1.83 -24.48
CA SER A 644 9.77 -2.21 -25.88
C SER A 644 9.82 -3.73 -26.03
N ARG A 645 8.92 -4.30 -26.81
CA ARG A 645 8.94 -5.76 -27.07
C ARG A 645 10.23 -6.20 -27.76
N LYS A 646 10.85 -5.35 -28.59
CA LYS A 646 12.06 -5.69 -29.35
C LYS A 646 13.32 -5.61 -28.53
N THR A 647 13.49 -4.52 -27.75
CA THR A 647 14.74 -4.28 -26.99
C THR A 647 14.59 -4.61 -25.51
N GLN A 648 13.37 -4.72 -24.99
CA GLN A 648 13.01 -4.91 -23.59
C GLN A 648 13.55 -3.78 -22.70
N GLU A 649 13.75 -2.59 -23.28
CA GLU A 649 14.11 -1.37 -22.58
C GLU A 649 12.87 -0.59 -22.19
N GLY A 650 12.94 0.12 -21.08
CA GLY A 650 11.87 0.97 -20.56
C GLY A 650 11.48 2.06 -21.54
N GLN A 651 10.19 2.29 -21.73
CA GLN A 651 9.58 3.25 -22.62
C GLN A 651 8.52 4.06 -21.89
N GLY A 652 8.29 5.29 -22.38
CA GLY A 652 7.34 6.21 -21.78
C GLY A 652 7.96 7.06 -20.68
N SER A 653 7.31 8.18 -20.40
CA SER A 653 7.72 9.12 -19.36
C SER A 653 7.10 8.78 -17.99
N ASP A 654 6.16 7.86 -17.97
CA ASP A 654 5.39 7.53 -16.78
C ASP A 654 6.07 6.41 -15.99
N ILE A 655 5.93 6.49 -14.66
CA ILE A 655 6.29 5.42 -13.75
C ILE A 655 4.99 4.83 -13.24
N LEU A 656 4.63 3.66 -13.72
CA LEU A 656 3.41 2.98 -13.31
C LEU A 656 3.68 1.93 -12.23
N ALA A 657 2.64 1.49 -11.52
CA ALA A 657 2.73 0.37 -10.60
C ALA A 657 3.13 -0.95 -11.27
N GLY A 658 3.22 -0.97 -12.60
CA GLY A 658 3.31 -2.15 -13.42
C GLY A 658 4.25 -3.23 -12.89
N ILE A 659 5.50 -2.88 -12.64
CA ILE A 659 6.47 -3.83 -12.07
C ILE A 659 6.06 -4.31 -10.67
N CYS A 660 5.50 -3.46 -9.81
CA CYS A 660 5.16 -3.86 -8.44
C CYS A 660 3.91 -4.74 -8.36
N THR A 661 3.00 -4.70 -9.35
CA THR A 661 1.78 -5.50 -9.32
C THR A 661 2.04 -7.01 -9.31
N SER A 662 3.04 -7.48 -10.05
CA SER A 662 3.47 -8.89 -9.99
C SER A 662 3.94 -9.28 -8.58
N VAL A 663 4.59 -8.36 -7.84
CA VAL A 663 5.00 -8.59 -6.46
C VAL A 663 3.80 -8.61 -5.51
N THR A 664 2.71 -7.89 -5.80
CA THR A 664 1.48 -8.05 -5.01
C THR A 664 0.94 -9.48 -5.13
N ALA A 665 1.00 -10.06 -6.33
CA ALA A 665 0.60 -11.45 -6.55
C ALA A 665 1.56 -12.47 -5.88
N LEU A 666 2.84 -12.15 -5.70
CA LEU A 666 3.75 -12.96 -4.87
C LEU A 666 3.19 -13.12 -3.44
N TYR A 667 2.79 -12.01 -2.80
CA TYR A 667 2.23 -12.07 -1.46
C TYR A 667 0.83 -12.69 -1.44
N ARG A 668 -0.07 -12.26 -2.33
CA ARG A 668 -1.46 -12.71 -2.36
C ARG A 668 -1.62 -14.15 -2.85
N ASP A 669 -1.01 -14.48 -3.99
CA ASP A 669 -1.35 -15.69 -4.73
C ASP A 669 -0.31 -16.81 -4.56
N ILE A 670 0.96 -16.49 -4.26
CA ILE A 670 2.02 -17.48 -4.01
C ILE A 670 2.21 -17.72 -2.51
N TYR A 671 2.46 -16.68 -1.70
CA TYR A 671 2.57 -16.81 -0.24
C TYR A 671 1.19 -16.97 0.43
N GLY A 672 0.12 -16.64 -0.27
CA GLY A 672 -1.24 -16.89 0.16
C GLY A 672 -1.74 -15.97 1.27
N ILE A 673 -1.25 -14.75 1.34
CA ILE A 673 -1.75 -13.74 2.28
C ILE A 673 -3.16 -13.32 1.84
N ARG A 674 -4.17 -13.74 2.60
CA ARG A 674 -5.60 -13.55 2.29
C ARG A 674 -6.35 -12.96 3.48
N PRO A 675 -6.07 -11.70 3.86
CA PRO A 675 -6.83 -11.07 4.91
C PRO A 675 -8.31 -11.04 4.57
N LYS A 676 -9.15 -11.23 5.59
CA LYS A 676 -10.58 -11.01 5.57
C LYS A 676 -10.91 -9.99 6.65
N TRP A 677 -12.00 -9.28 6.50
CA TRP A 677 -12.44 -8.24 7.43
C TRP A 677 -12.35 -8.65 8.91
N ASN A 678 -12.45 -9.94 9.19
CA ASN A 678 -12.51 -10.49 10.54
C ASN A 678 -11.36 -11.43 10.90
N ARG A 679 -10.40 -11.71 10.03
CA ARG A 679 -9.31 -12.67 10.26
C ARG A 679 -8.12 -12.43 9.34
N MET A 680 -6.99 -13.02 9.71
CA MET A 680 -5.88 -13.25 8.79
C MET A 680 -6.08 -14.62 8.13
N GLY A 681 -6.05 -14.66 6.80
CA GLY A 681 -6.11 -15.89 6.01
C GLY A 681 -4.75 -16.26 5.43
N LEU A 682 -4.51 -17.56 5.25
CA LEU A 682 -3.27 -18.12 4.72
C LEU A 682 -3.60 -19.25 3.74
N GLU A 683 -3.37 -19.01 2.42
CA GLU A 683 -3.71 -19.92 1.30
C GLU A 683 -2.52 -20.10 0.34
N PRO A 684 -1.37 -20.64 0.77
CA PRO A 684 -0.15 -20.66 -0.02
C PRO A 684 -0.20 -21.62 -1.21
N ASN A 685 0.54 -21.25 -2.27
CA ASN A 685 0.80 -22.04 -3.47
C ASN A 685 2.32 -22.14 -3.72
N LEU A 686 3.04 -22.76 -2.79
CA LEU A 686 4.49 -22.75 -2.80
C LEU A 686 5.09 -23.76 -3.80
N SER A 687 6.16 -23.34 -4.45
CA SER A 687 7.14 -24.24 -5.08
C SER A 687 8.27 -24.55 -4.11
N GLU A 688 9.03 -25.62 -4.35
CA GLU A 688 10.06 -26.14 -3.46
C GLU A 688 11.16 -25.10 -3.16
N ILE A 689 11.47 -24.23 -4.12
CA ILE A 689 12.50 -23.20 -3.97
C ILE A 689 12.13 -22.13 -2.92
N LEU A 690 10.83 -21.99 -2.61
CA LEU A 690 10.32 -21.06 -1.60
C LEU A 690 10.18 -21.69 -0.22
N ASN A 691 10.59 -22.97 -0.06
CA ASN A 691 10.50 -23.68 1.21
C ASN A 691 11.30 -22.98 2.30
N GLY A 692 10.67 -22.76 3.46
CA GLY A 692 11.29 -22.03 4.57
C GLY A 692 11.14 -20.51 4.50
N THR A 693 10.20 -20.00 3.68
CA THR A 693 9.80 -18.58 3.71
C THR A 693 9.29 -18.20 5.10
N GLU A 694 9.84 -17.11 5.64
CA GLU A 694 9.43 -16.58 6.95
C GLU A 694 9.45 -15.07 6.93
N PHE A 695 8.34 -14.43 7.35
CA PHE A 695 8.24 -12.97 7.46
C PHE A 695 7.21 -12.56 8.51
N ASN A 696 7.33 -11.31 8.98
CA ASN A 696 6.33 -10.69 9.82
C ASN A 696 5.31 -9.95 8.94
N TYR A 697 4.05 -9.97 9.36
CA TYR A 697 2.96 -9.30 8.70
C TYR A 697 2.04 -8.65 9.74
N THR A 698 1.78 -7.36 9.60
CA THR A 698 0.89 -6.63 10.51
C THR A 698 -0.48 -6.46 9.87
N LEU A 699 -1.54 -6.86 10.54
CA LEU A 699 -2.92 -6.65 10.10
C LEU A 699 -3.75 -6.09 11.26
N ARG A 700 -4.26 -4.87 11.12
CA ARG A 700 -5.13 -4.24 12.13
C ARG A 700 -4.51 -4.30 13.54
N ASP A 701 -3.32 -3.75 13.66
CA ASP A 701 -2.51 -3.68 14.90
C ASP A 701 -2.15 -5.04 15.54
N THR A 702 -2.33 -6.14 14.79
CA THR A 702 -1.87 -7.47 15.21
C THR A 702 -0.68 -7.90 14.37
N ASP A 703 0.41 -8.25 15.03
CA ASP A 703 1.62 -8.75 14.39
C ASP A 703 1.57 -10.28 14.27
N TYR A 704 1.71 -10.75 13.05
CA TYR A 704 1.75 -12.16 12.69
C TYR A 704 3.15 -12.54 12.25
N ARG A 705 3.70 -13.59 12.82
CA ARG A 705 4.86 -14.29 12.26
C ARG A 705 4.33 -15.39 11.36
N ILE A 706 4.62 -15.31 10.08
CA ILE A 706 4.21 -16.29 9.05
C ILE A 706 5.41 -17.16 8.70
N ARG A 707 5.22 -18.46 8.73
CA ARG A 707 6.20 -19.46 8.26
C ARG A 707 5.54 -20.38 7.25
N LEU A 708 6.19 -20.53 6.12
CA LEU A 708 5.69 -21.31 5.00
C LEU A 708 6.69 -22.39 4.63
N SER A 709 6.24 -23.61 4.64
CA SER A 709 6.98 -24.74 4.06
C SER A 709 6.10 -25.48 3.05
N VAL A 710 6.70 -26.35 2.25
CA VAL A 710 5.92 -27.18 1.30
C VAL A 710 5.06 -28.23 2.01
N ASP A 711 5.33 -28.52 3.28
CA ASP A 711 4.61 -29.52 4.07
C ASP A 711 3.52 -28.91 4.94
N ASP A 712 3.72 -27.67 5.42
CA ASP A 712 2.80 -27.00 6.32
C ASP A 712 3.00 -25.47 6.39
N TYR A 713 1.98 -24.78 6.85
CA TYR A 713 1.92 -23.35 7.01
C TYR A 713 1.64 -23.01 8.47
N GLU A 714 2.32 -22.02 9.01
CA GLU A 714 2.15 -21.56 10.39
C GLU A 714 1.93 -20.06 10.46
N MET A 715 0.98 -19.69 11.29
CA MET A 715 0.67 -18.31 11.66
C MET A 715 0.75 -18.19 13.18
N GLN A 716 1.57 -17.28 13.70
CA GLN A 716 1.80 -17.08 15.12
C GLN A 716 1.66 -15.61 15.49
N THR A 717 1.02 -15.33 16.63
CA THR A 717 0.93 -14.03 17.31
C THR A 717 1.38 -14.18 18.78
N ASP A 718 1.29 -13.12 19.56
CA ASP A 718 1.46 -13.17 21.02
C ASP A 718 0.36 -13.97 21.74
N ARG A 719 -0.81 -14.16 21.10
CA ARG A 719 -2.00 -14.81 21.68
C ARG A 719 -2.22 -16.23 21.21
N PHE A 720 -1.75 -16.58 20.02
CA PHE A 720 -2.00 -17.90 19.46
C PHE A 720 -0.96 -18.33 18.43
N SER A 721 -0.96 -19.65 18.14
CA SER A 721 -0.35 -20.18 16.93
C SER A 721 -1.27 -21.19 16.26
N VAL A 722 -1.40 -21.12 14.94
CA VAL A 722 -2.14 -22.10 14.12
C VAL A 722 -1.22 -22.65 13.06
N LYS A 723 -1.20 -23.98 12.95
CA LYS A 723 -0.44 -24.72 11.94
C LYS A 723 -1.37 -25.65 11.16
N SER A 724 -1.19 -25.73 9.83
CA SER A 724 -1.99 -26.58 8.95
C SER A 724 -1.23 -26.96 7.70
N ARG A 725 -1.64 -28.06 7.05
CA ARG A 725 -1.21 -28.43 5.68
C ARG A 725 -2.11 -27.80 4.62
N ASP A 726 -3.35 -27.52 5.01
CA ASP A 726 -4.35 -26.89 4.14
C ASP A 726 -4.46 -25.41 4.46
N ALA A 727 -5.05 -24.64 3.55
CA ALA A 727 -5.40 -23.25 3.76
C ALA A 727 -6.24 -23.06 5.03
N PHE A 728 -6.04 -21.96 5.73
CA PHE A 728 -6.82 -21.61 6.91
C PHE A 728 -6.84 -20.09 7.15
N GLY A 729 -7.78 -19.65 7.98
CA GLY A 729 -7.79 -18.32 8.57
C GLY A 729 -7.79 -18.41 10.09
N ALA A 730 -7.29 -17.37 10.77
CA ALA A 730 -7.34 -17.29 12.23
C ALA A 730 -7.47 -15.86 12.74
N SER A 731 -8.11 -15.73 13.90
CA SER A 731 -8.20 -14.48 14.67
C SER A 731 -8.32 -14.78 16.16
N PHE A 732 -8.00 -13.80 17.01
CA PHE A 732 -8.25 -13.87 18.44
C PHE A 732 -9.38 -12.91 18.81
N ARG A 733 -10.52 -13.41 19.25
CA ARG A 733 -11.72 -12.62 19.55
C ARG A 733 -12.46 -13.15 20.75
N GLU A 734 -13.15 -12.26 21.47
CA GLU A 734 -13.98 -12.63 22.61
C GLU A 734 -13.22 -13.48 23.65
N GLY A 735 -11.90 -13.29 23.76
CA GLY A 735 -11.04 -14.05 24.67
C GLY A 735 -10.66 -15.45 24.19
N GLY A 736 -10.90 -15.80 22.92
CA GLY A 736 -10.59 -17.11 22.35
C GLY A 736 -9.97 -17.07 20.94
N LEU A 737 -9.28 -18.13 20.58
CA LEU A 737 -8.82 -18.38 19.23
C LEU A 737 -9.98 -18.87 18.36
N VAL A 738 -10.19 -18.21 17.22
CA VAL A 738 -11.15 -18.61 16.19
C VAL A 738 -10.39 -19.04 14.94
N VAL A 739 -10.56 -20.26 14.52
CA VAL A 739 -9.91 -20.87 13.34
C VAL A 739 -10.95 -21.16 12.27
N TYR A 740 -10.63 -20.76 11.05
CA TYR A 740 -11.45 -20.91 9.85
C TYR A 740 -10.74 -21.89 8.88
N PRO A 741 -11.08 -23.18 8.89
CA PRO A 741 -10.53 -24.13 7.92
C PRO A 741 -10.80 -23.68 6.49
N HIS A 742 -9.85 -23.87 5.59
CA HIS A 742 -9.88 -23.41 4.20
C HIS A 742 -10.11 -21.89 4.04
N ASN A 743 -9.92 -21.11 5.13
CA ASN A 743 -10.23 -19.68 5.20
C ASN A 743 -11.71 -19.34 4.91
N GLU A 744 -12.61 -20.32 5.09
CA GLU A 744 -14.06 -20.19 4.87
C GLU A 744 -14.83 -20.05 6.19
N GLU A 745 -16.03 -19.47 6.14
CA GLU A 745 -16.93 -19.34 7.29
C GLU A 745 -17.87 -20.54 7.43
N LYS A 746 -17.76 -21.55 6.56
CA LYS A 746 -18.64 -22.70 6.52
C LYS A 746 -18.51 -23.58 7.76
N THR A 747 -17.30 -23.79 8.24
CA THR A 747 -17.02 -24.52 9.48
C THR A 747 -16.01 -23.71 10.29
N VAL A 748 -16.31 -23.44 11.56
CA VAL A 748 -15.46 -22.59 12.42
C VAL A 748 -15.17 -23.34 13.71
N LEU A 749 -13.88 -23.38 14.10
CA LEU A 749 -13.43 -23.92 15.38
C LEU A 749 -13.07 -22.75 16.32
N LYS A 750 -13.75 -22.66 17.47
CA LYS A 750 -13.42 -21.69 18.53
C LYS A 750 -12.83 -22.41 19.72
N VAL A 751 -11.73 -21.88 20.27
CA VAL A 751 -10.96 -22.48 21.37
C VAL A 751 -10.75 -21.44 22.46
N PHE A 752 -11.31 -21.69 23.64
CA PHE A 752 -11.21 -20.80 24.79
C PHE A 752 -10.43 -21.51 25.91
N GLY A 753 -9.30 -20.96 26.32
CA GLY A 753 -8.52 -21.41 27.47
C GLY A 753 -8.88 -20.67 28.73
N GLU A 754 -8.63 -21.27 29.90
CA GLU A 754 -8.82 -20.63 31.21
C GLU A 754 -7.63 -19.71 31.58
N SER A 755 -6.43 -20.01 31.04
CA SER A 755 -5.23 -19.21 31.28
C SER A 755 -5.01 -18.15 30.20
N SER A 756 -4.15 -17.19 30.46
CA SER A 756 -3.69 -16.17 29.50
C SER A 756 -2.58 -16.65 28.56
N SER A 757 -2.21 -17.92 28.63
CA SER A 757 -1.16 -18.49 27.79
C SER A 757 -1.60 -18.55 26.32
N PRO A 758 -0.67 -18.37 25.36
CA PRO A 758 -0.99 -18.48 23.95
C PRO A 758 -1.57 -19.87 23.59
N VAL A 759 -2.63 -19.86 22.76
CA VAL A 759 -3.33 -21.09 22.34
C VAL A 759 -2.68 -21.64 21.07
N GLY A 760 -2.13 -22.86 21.12
CA GLY A 760 -1.54 -23.53 19.95
C GLY A 760 -2.45 -24.61 19.39
N VAL A 761 -2.79 -24.53 18.09
CA VAL A 761 -3.62 -25.50 17.37
C VAL A 761 -2.91 -25.96 16.10
N THR A 762 -2.79 -27.28 15.91
CA THR A 762 -2.38 -27.87 14.63
C THR A 762 -3.60 -28.54 13.98
N LEU A 763 -4.10 -27.97 12.90
CA LEU A 763 -5.15 -28.60 12.10
C LEU A 763 -4.58 -29.83 11.37
N LYS A 764 -5.27 -30.94 11.41
CA LYS A 764 -4.84 -32.18 10.75
C LYS A 764 -5.70 -32.54 9.56
N GLN A 765 -6.99 -32.33 9.66
CA GLN A 765 -7.98 -32.60 8.61
C GLN A 765 -9.19 -31.69 8.81
N CYS A 766 -9.70 -31.15 7.72
CA CYS A 766 -10.97 -30.44 7.71
C CYS A 766 -11.68 -30.74 6.39
N SER A 767 -12.69 -31.58 6.42
CA SER A 767 -13.51 -31.91 5.25
C SER A 767 -14.96 -32.04 5.66
N GLY A 768 -15.79 -31.09 5.25
CA GLY A 768 -17.22 -31.13 5.50
C GLY A 768 -17.57 -31.28 6.99
N ASN A 769 -18.02 -32.48 7.38
CA ASN A 769 -18.42 -32.80 8.76
C ASN A 769 -17.34 -33.57 9.54
N ASP A 770 -16.08 -33.50 9.14
CA ASP A 770 -14.95 -34.17 9.79
C ASP A 770 -13.82 -33.17 10.02
N ILE A 771 -13.64 -32.75 11.27
CA ILE A 771 -12.59 -31.83 11.69
C ILE A 771 -11.71 -32.48 12.74
N SER A 772 -10.40 -32.43 12.56
CA SER A 772 -9.43 -32.91 13.53
C SER A 772 -8.27 -31.96 13.75
N TRP A 773 -7.86 -31.83 14.99
CA TRP A 773 -6.75 -30.98 15.41
C TRP A 773 -5.96 -31.57 16.56
N GLU A 774 -4.80 -31.04 16.77
CA GLU A 774 -3.89 -31.37 17.86
C GLU A 774 -3.51 -30.09 18.63
N MET A 775 -3.42 -30.19 19.93
CA MET A 775 -2.94 -29.15 20.83
C MET A 775 -1.86 -29.69 21.75
N ASN A 776 -0.89 -28.88 22.13
CA ASN A 776 0.10 -29.22 23.15
C ASN A 776 0.04 -28.16 24.26
N THR A 777 -0.58 -28.51 25.40
CA THR A 777 -0.91 -27.54 26.44
C THR A 777 -1.16 -28.21 27.79
N ALA A 778 -1.35 -27.40 28.82
CA ALA A 778 -1.64 -27.84 30.19
C ALA A 778 -2.76 -26.98 30.81
N ASP A 779 -3.89 -26.84 30.12
CA ASP A 779 -5.00 -26.02 30.54
C ASP A 779 -6.37 -26.70 30.29
N ASN A 780 -7.44 -26.15 30.84
CA ASN A 780 -8.80 -26.52 30.50
C ASN A 780 -9.26 -25.70 29.31
N TYR A 781 -9.78 -26.37 28.28
CA TYR A 781 -10.29 -25.68 27.10
C TYR A 781 -11.75 -25.99 26.84
N ARG A 782 -12.50 -24.94 26.53
CA ARG A 782 -13.82 -25.05 25.92
C ARG A 782 -13.70 -24.92 24.41
N PHE A 783 -14.25 -25.90 23.71
CA PHE A 783 -14.31 -25.92 22.24
C PHE A 783 -15.74 -25.67 21.79
N ILE A 784 -15.89 -24.85 20.73
CA ILE A 784 -17.15 -24.66 20.03
C ILE A 784 -16.86 -24.87 18.55
N ILE A 785 -17.61 -25.72 17.89
CA ILE A 785 -17.55 -25.92 16.44
C ILE A 785 -18.89 -25.46 15.87
N GLU A 786 -18.85 -24.58 14.89
CA GLU A 786 -20.01 -24.03 14.20
C GLU A 786 -20.05 -24.50 12.76
N GLY A 787 -21.25 -24.50 12.12
CA GLY A 787 -21.43 -24.86 10.72
C GLY A 787 -21.55 -26.37 10.48
N LEU A 788 -21.82 -27.14 11.50
CA LEU A 788 -22.07 -28.58 11.39
C LEU A 788 -23.48 -28.85 10.83
N ASN A 789 -23.65 -29.97 10.13
CA ASN A 789 -24.98 -30.40 9.64
C ASN A 789 -25.82 -31.04 10.76
N PRO A 790 -26.91 -30.39 11.25
CA PRO A 790 -27.71 -30.93 12.36
C PRO A 790 -28.41 -32.28 12.06
N ALA A 791 -28.51 -32.66 10.79
CA ALA A 791 -29.13 -33.93 10.40
C ALA A 791 -28.21 -35.15 10.63
N LEU A 792 -26.90 -34.93 10.91
CA LEU A 792 -25.96 -36.01 11.13
C LEU A 792 -25.78 -36.33 12.62
N LYS A 793 -25.39 -37.56 12.91
CA LYS A 793 -24.98 -37.99 14.26
C LYS A 793 -23.47 -37.81 14.40
N TYR A 794 -23.07 -37.02 15.36
CA TYR A 794 -21.64 -36.72 15.55
C TYR A 794 -21.04 -37.56 16.67
N LYS A 795 -19.75 -37.90 16.45
CA LYS A 795 -18.88 -38.55 17.43
C LYS A 795 -17.65 -37.70 17.67
N LEU A 796 -17.28 -37.53 18.93
CA LEU A 796 -16.07 -36.86 19.39
C LEU A 796 -15.05 -37.92 19.83
N ALA A 797 -13.94 -37.99 19.19
CA ALA A 797 -12.82 -38.82 19.59
C ALA A 797 -11.72 -37.95 20.21
N ILE A 798 -11.38 -38.23 21.49
CA ILE A 798 -10.27 -37.55 22.20
C ILE A 798 -9.38 -38.66 22.79
N GLN A 799 -8.09 -38.64 22.46
CA GLN A 799 -7.09 -39.59 22.95
C GLN A 799 -7.55 -41.05 22.78
N GLY A 800 -8.20 -41.38 21.67
CA GLY A 800 -8.71 -42.72 21.36
C GLY A 800 -10.04 -43.09 21.99
N LYS A 801 -10.58 -42.31 22.93
CA LYS A 801 -11.94 -42.50 23.47
C LYS A 801 -12.96 -41.79 22.60
N THR A 802 -14.03 -42.48 22.24
CA THR A 802 -15.09 -41.92 21.38
C THR A 802 -16.39 -41.78 22.16
N THR A 803 -16.97 -40.61 22.13
CA THR A 803 -18.27 -40.28 22.74
C THR A 803 -19.22 -39.64 21.73
N PRO A 804 -20.52 -39.87 21.80
CA PRO A 804 -21.47 -39.11 21.00
C PRO A 804 -21.50 -37.65 21.45
N VAL A 805 -21.76 -36.75 20.51
CA VAL A 805 -21.91 -35.31 20.75
C VAL A 805 -23.21 -34.86 20.08
N GLU A 806 -24.01 -34.10 20.82
CA GLU A 806 -25.19 -33.46 20.27
C GLU A 806 -24.81 -32.18 19.53
N VAL A 807 -25.36 -31.99 18.35
CA VAL A 807 -25.27 -30.76 17.56
C VAL A 807 -26.64 -30.09 17.66
N GLY A 808 -26.61 -28.81 18.06
CA GLY A 808 -27.82 -27.99 18.11
C GLY A 808 -28.44 -27.79 16.73
N VAL A 809 -29.71 -27.41 16.70
CA VAL A 809 -30.42 -27.07 15.45
C VAL A 809 -29.75 -25.91 14.68
N ASP A 810 -28.94 -25.13 15.36
CA ASP A 810 -28.13 -24.07 14.82
C ASP A 810 -26.76 -24.54 14.23
N GLY A 811 -26.52 -25.84 14.18
CA GLY A 811 -25.29 -26.44 13.67
C GLY A 811 -24.08 -26.27 14.59
N LYS A 812 -24.29 -26.10 15.92
CA LYS A 812 -23.19 -25.92 16.88
C LYS A 812 -23.03 -27.14 17.79
N ALA A 813 -21.77 -27.49 18.05
CA ALA A 813 -21.36 -28.42 19.09
C ALA A 813 -20.43 -27.72 20.09
N SER A 814 -20.58 -28.00 21.39
CA SER A 814 -19.68 -27.44 22.42
C SER A 814 -19.32 -28.55 23.43
N PHE A 815 -18.04 -28.54 23.84
CA PHE A 815 -17.56 -29.43 24.90
C PHE A 815 -16.33 -28.80 25.59
N THR A 816 -16.06 -29.24 26.82
CA THR A 816 -14.88 -28.84 27.61
C THR A 816 -14.01 -30.06 27.85
N TYR A 817 -12.71 -29.88 27.76
CA TYR A 817 -11.74 -30.94 27.99
C TYR A 817 -10.47 -30.43 28.70
N PRO A 818 -10.02 -31.06 29.80
CA PRO A 818 -8.76 -30.72 30.45
C PRO A 818 -7.59 -31.29 29.62
N CYS A 819 -6.88 -30.43 28.92
CA CYS A 819 -5.76 -30.79 28.10
C CYS A 819 -4.48 -30.88 28.96
N LYS A 820 -3.80 -32.02 28.93
CA LYS A 820 -2.48 -32.18 29.56
C LYS A 820 -1.52 -32.84 28.55
N GLY A 821 -0.51 -32.08 28.16
CA GLY A 821 0.41 -32.48 27.09
C GLY A 821 -0.24 -32.46 25.71
N THR A 822 0.18 -33.34 24.82
CA THR A 822 -0.35 -33.40 23.45
C THR A 822 -1.71 -34.09 23.43
N VAL A 823 -2.75 -33.38 23.03
CA VAL A 823 -4.14 -33.85 22.92
C VAL A 823 -4.58 -33.82 21.47
N ARG A 824 -5.10 -34.97 20.99
CA ARG A 824 -5.68 -35.15 19.66
C ARG A 824 -7.20 -35.22 19.76
N VAL A 825 -7.85 -34.38 18.99
CA VAL A 825 -9.31 -34.24 18.94
C VAL A 825 -9.78 -34.45 17.51
N ARG A 826 -10.86 -35.20 17.34
CA ARG A 826 -11.58 -35.39 16.07
C ARG A 826 -13.08 -35.37 16.32
N LEU A 827 -13.79 -34.50 15.62
CA LEU A 827 -15.24 -34.48 15.55
C LEU A 827 -15.68 -34.88 14.14
N TYR A 828 -16.50 -35.91 14.02
CA TYR A 828 -16.96 -36.40 12.73
C TYR A 828 -18.42 -36.84 12.76
N GLY A 829 -19.15 -36.47 11.70
CA GLY A 829 -20.53 -36.86 11.47
C GLY A 829 -20.66 -38.10 10.56
N LYS A 830 -21.65 -38.94 10.85
CA LYS A 830 -22.02 -40.11 10.04
C LYS A 830 -23.53 -40.08 9.73
#